data_b0568e7881108c3b3d3f15c614cd1b09
#
_entry.id   b0568e7881108c3b3d3f15c614cd1b09
#
_cell.length_a   1.000
_cell.length_b   1.000
_cell.length_c   1.000
_cell.angle_alpha   90.00
_cell.angle_beta   90.00
_cell.angle_gamma   90.00
#
_symmetry.space_group_name_H-M   'P 1'
#
loop_
_entity.id
_entity.type
_entity.pdbx_description
1 polymer ?
#
loop_
_entity_poly.entity_id
_entity_poly.type
_entity_poly.pdbx_seq_one_letter_code
_entity_poly.pdbx_strand_id
1 'polypeptide(L)'
;MATPAASTAAPLAGAAADTHCPYCALQCAMTLTPALTPDLTPDPTPDLTPEKAALPTVGPRDFPTNRGGLCQKGWTSASVLGAADRLTTPLTRSAAGELEPATWDEALDLIATRLLALQDEHGRDCVGVFGGGGLTNEKAYTLGKFARVALGTPFVDYNGRFCMSSAAAGANRAFGLDRGLPFPLADLGGAQAILLLGSNPSETMPPFVQHLAGARSRGGLVVVDPRHSPTAALTDDGGGLHLQPLPGTDIVVLLGLLHLVWATGRADTPYLAERVTGAEDVRASVSEWWPERVERVTGVPADDLRGAAEILAAAAPLACGSGAYVLTGRGVEQHAHGTDTVTAAINLALALGLPGRVGSGYGCLTGQGNGQGGREHGQKADQLPGYRSISDPAARAHVAAVWSVDPDTLPGPGVPAMQLLGRLGEPGGIRALLVHGSNLVVSAPGAVQVTERLRALDLLVVCDFVPSETALLADVVLPVTQWAEEEGTMTSLEGRVIRRRKAIDPPPGVRSELDVWSALAERLGAPARFETDPALVMDELARASAGGIADYGGVSHERLDRGDEIHWPCPDPAHPGTPRALLDRFATPDGRARMLPVEPRGVDDELRSGAPYYAITGRVLQHYQSGAQTRRVRELVAGEPRAFVQLHPRTAATLGIEEGQDVTLTSARGSCTAPARLSREIRPETVFVPFHFPGAERANALTNPATDPVSGMPEFKVTAVSIRAAQGDPRA
;
A
#
# COMPACT_ATOMS: atom_id res chain seq x y z
N MET A 1 -15.03 -8.98 -48.87
CA MET A 1 -14.32 -7.69 -48.76
C MET A 1 -13.69 -7.68 -47.39
N ALA A 2 -12.40 -7.91 -47.35
CA ALA A 2 -11.66 -7.96 -46.08
C ALA A 2 -11.30 -6.53 -45.67
N THR A 3 -11.68 -6.15 -44.44
CA THR A 3 -11.24 -4.92 -43.75
C THR A 3 -9.76 -5.04 -43.42
N PRO A 4 -8.94 -4.02 -43.65
CA PRO A 4 -7.52 -4.07 -43.33
C PRO A 4 -7.29 -4.05 -41.84
N ALA A 5 -6.39 -4.91 -41.34
CA ALA A 5 -5.90 -4.96 -39.97
C ALA A 5 -5.28 -3.60 -39.60
N ALA A 6 -5.69 -3.05 -38.47
CA ALA A 6 -5.10 -1.86 -37.90
C ALA A 6 -3.65 -2.16 -37.50
N SER A 7 -2.72 -1.43 -38.08
CA SER A 7 -1.29 -1.45 -37.79
C SER A 7 -1.09 -0.97 -36.33
N THR A 8 -0.53 -1.81 -35.48
CA THR A 8 -0.01 -1.44 -34.17
C THR A 8 1.35 -0.76 -34.32
N ALA A 9 1.34 0.47 -34.83
CA ALA A 9 2.53 1.32 -34.82
C ALA A 9 2.75 1.84 -33.39
N ALA A 10 3.98 1.70 -32.87
CA ALA A 10 4.42 2.40 -31.67
C ALA A 10 4.11 3.91 -31.81
N PRO A 11 3.64 4.60 -30.75
CA PRO A 11 3.33 6.01 -30.86
C PRO A 11 4.59 6.78 -31.27
N LEU A 12 4.44 7.64 -32.27
CA LEU A 12 5.46 8.56 -32.72
C LEU A 12 5.87 9.46 -31.54
N ALA A 13 7.17 9.70 -31.37
CA ALA A 13 7.69 10.66 -30.39
C ALA A 13 6.93 12.00 -30.54
N GLY A 14 6.17 12.39 -29.51
CA GLY A 14 5.34 13.61 -29.50
C GLY A 14 3.82 13.37 -29.48
N ALA A 15 3.33 12.13 -29.56
CA ALA A 15 1.90 11.84 -29.41
C ALA A 15 1.46 11.80 -27.93
N ALA A 16 0.25 12.27 -27.64
CA ALA A 16 -0.33 12.15 -26.31
C ALA A 16 -0.52 10.67 -25.92
N ALA A 17 -0.17 10.29 -24.70
CA ALA A 17 -0.28 8.94 -24.18
C ALA A 17 -1.35 8.83 -23.09
N ASP A 18 -2.29 7.92 -23.27
CA ASP A 18 -3.26 7.54 -22.26
C ASP A 18 -2.63 6.61 -21.24
N THR A 19 -2.60 7.04 -19.99
CA THR A 19 -1.94 6.32 -18.88
C THR A 19 -2.72 6.52 -17.58
N HIS A 20 -2.11 6.13 -16.46
CA HIS A 20 -2.71 6.22 -15.14
C HIS A 20 -1.77 6.88 -14.13
N CYS A 21 -2.35 7.59 -13.17
CA CYS A 21 -1.62 8.25 -12.09
C CYS A 21 -0.73 7.27 -11.31
N PRO A 22 0.53 7.61 -10.99
CA PRO A 22 1.49 6.69 -10.37
C PRO A 22 1.27 6.48 -8.87
N TYR A 23 0.45 7.31 -8.21
CA TYR A 23 0.46 7.37 -6.75
C TYR A 23 -0.41 6.31 -6.09
N CYS A 24 -1.69 6.52 -5.94
CA CYS A 24 -2.53 5.63 -5.12
C CYS A 24 -3.25 4.56 -5.94
N ALA A 25 -3.83 3.58 -5.25
CA ALA A 25 -4.48 2.41 -5.84
C ALA A 25 -5.78 2.70 -6.61
N LEU A 26 -6.26 3.95 -6.63
CA LEU A 26 -7.33 4.36 -7.54
C LEU A 26 -6.88 4.31 -9.00
N GLN A 27 -5.59 4.47 -9.28
CA GLN A 27 -5.06 4.46 -10.65
C GLN A 27 -5.87 5.37 -11.56
N CYS A 28 -6.10 6.62 -11.13
CA CYS A 28 -6.88 7.61 -11.88
C CYS A 28 -6.38 7.70 -13.32
N ALA A 29 -7.29 7.57 -14.29
CA ALA A 29 -6.93 7.68 -15.70
C ALA A 29 -6.59 9.12 -16.06
N MET A 30 -5.56 9.30 -16.86
CA MET A 30 -5.10 10.59 -17.35
C MET A 30 -4.39 10.45 -18.69
N THR A 31 -4.31 11.56 -19.42
CA THR A 31 -3.54 11.67 -20.64
C THR A 31 -2.31 12.54 -20.36
N LEU A 32 -1.15 12.06 -20.78
CA LEU A 32 0.08 12.85 -20.81
C LEU A 32 0.31 13.37 -22.23
N THR A 33 0.35 14.68 -22.37
CA THR A 33 0.70 15.33 -23.65
C THR A 33 2.14 15.83 -23.51
N PRO A 34 3.08 15.33 -24.35
CA PRO A 34 4.45 15.81 -24.35
C PRO A 34 4.51 17.30 -24.59
N ALA A 35 5.50 17.97 -24.00
CA ALA A 35 5.75 19.38 -24.29
C ALA A 35 6.10 19.53 -25.79
N LEU A 36 5.49 20.50 -26.44
CA LEU A 36 5.90 20.89 -27.79
C LEU A 36 7.31 21.45 -27.74
N THR A 37 8.17 21.05 -28.68
CA THR A 37 9.48 21.64 -28.81
C THR A 37 9.37 23.16 -29.02
N PRO A 38 10.28 23.98 -28.44
CA PRO A 38 10.18 25.44 -28.47
C PRO A 38 10.00 26.09 -29.84
N ASP A 39 10.38 25.39 -30.92
CA ASP A 39 10.27 25.88 -32.30
C ASP A 39 8.85 25.91 -32.87
N LEU A 40 7.83 25.40 -32.14
CA LEU A 40 6.46 25.29 -32.65
C LEU A 40 5.43 26.10 -31.84
N THR A 41 5.82 26.87 -30.81
CA THR A 41 4.90 27.67 -30.03
C THR A 41 4.96 29.14 -30.47
N PRO A 42 3.86 29.76 -31.00
CA PRO A 42 3.85 31.14 -31.45
C PRO A 42 3.86 32.19 -30.32
N ASP A 43 3.63 31.77 -29.05
CA ASP A 43 3.58 32.76 -27.96
C ASP A 43 3.84 32.08 -26.59
N PRO A 44 4.95 32.43 -25.88
CA PRO A 44 5.18 31.90 -24.54
C PRO A 44 4.18 32.58 -23.58
N THR A 45 3.31 31.79 -22.97
CA THR A 45 2.54 32.30 -21.85
C THR A 45 3.49 32.79 -20.75
N PRO A 46 3.28 34.00 -20.18
CA PRO A 46 4.24 34.68 -19.30
C PRO A 46 4.63 33.94 -18.01
N ASP A 47 4.00 32.81 -17.71
CA ASP A 47 4.15 32.07 -16.44
C ASP A 47 4.95 30.76 -16.58
N LEU A 48 5.46 30.41 -17.77
CA LEU A 48 6.25 29.20 -17.99
C LEU A 48 7.75 29.50 -17.89
N THR A 49 8.39 29.04 -16.83
CA THR A 49 9.86 28.97 -16.81
C THR A 49 10.37 27.99 -17.87
N PRO A 50 11.56 28.16 -18.46
CA PRO A 50 12.09 27.23 -19.46
C PRO A 50 12.14 25.76 -19.03
N GLU A 51 12.26 25.48 -17.73
CA GLU A 51 12.21 24.12 -17.15
C GLU A 51 10.80 23.51 -17.18
N LYS A 52 9.75 24.31 -16.98
CA LYS A 52 8.35 23.84 -17.08
C LYS A 52 7.88 23.59 -18.52
N ALA A 53 8.48 24.27 -19.48
CA ALA A 53 8.17 24.07 -20.91
C ALA A 53 8.61 22.71 -21.47
N ALA A 54 9.48 21.98 -20.76
CA ALA A 54 9.99 20.67 -21.17
C ALA A 54 9.21 19.48 -20.59
N LEU A 55 8.30 19.70 -19.61
CA LEU A 55 7.55 18.62 -18.97
C LEU A 55 6.23 18.33 -19.67
N PRO A 56 5.78 17.04 -19.72
CA PRO A 56 4.48 16.74 -20.26
C PRO A 56 3.36 17.34 -19.42
N THR A 57 2.28 17.78 -20.08
CA THR A 57 1.07 18.26 -19.41
C THR A 57 0.15 17.10 -19.06
N VAL A 58 -0.52 17.20 -17.90
CA VAL A 58 -1.49 16.21 -17.42
C VAL A 58 -2.89 16.66 -17.77
N GLY A 59 -3.65 15.82 -18.48
CA GLY A 59 -5.09 15.97 -18.73
C GLY A 59 -5.87 14.89 -17.99
N PRO A 60 -7.03 15.20 -17.37
CA PRO A 60 -7.87 14.20 -16.75
C PRO A 60 -8.61 13.39 -17.82
N ARG A 61 -8.84 12.11 -17.55
CA ARG A 61 -9.62 11.22 -18.40
C ARG A 61 -10.72 10.53 -17.59
N ASP A 62 -11.89 10.35 -18.17
CA ASP A 62 -12.95 9.61 -17.52
C ASP A 62 -12.60 8.13 -17.38
N PHE A 63 -12.79 7.60 -16.17
CA PHE A 63 -12.53 6.21 -15.84
C PHE A 63 -13.35 5.84 -14.60
N PRO A 64 -13.78 4.59 -14.44
CA PRO A 64 -14.66 4.19 -13.34
C PRO A 64 -14.19 4.58 -11.94
N THR A 65 -12.88 4.58 -11.68
CA THR A 65 -12.35 4.89 -10.35
C THR A 65 -12.28 6.38 -10.05
N ASN A 66 -12.05 7.24 -11.02
CA ASN A 66 -11.86 8.69 -10.81
C ASN A 66 -12.93 9.58 -11.43
N ARG A 67 -13.82 9.06 -12.28
CA ARG A 67 -14.92 9.82 -12.93
C ARG A 67 -14.45 11.18 -13.44
N GLY A 68 -13.35 11.19 -14.18
CA GLY A 68 -12.71 12.41 -14.69
C GLY A 68 -11.98 13.28 -13.66
N GLY A 69 -12.01 12.94 -12.37
CA GLY A 69 -11.35 13.72 -11.31
C GLY A 69 -9.89 13.34 -11.12
N LEU A 70 -9.04 14.33 -10.84
CA LEU A 70 -7.67 14.16 -10.35
C LEU A 70 -7.48 14.96 -9.05
N CYS A 71 -6.73 14.42 -8.11
CA CYS A 71 -6.31 15.19 -6.94
C CYS A 71 -5.07 16.04 -7.23
N GLN A 72 -4.66 16.88 -6.29
CA GLN A 72 -3.49 17.74 -6.44
C GLN A 72 -2.23 16.95 -6.83
N LYS A 73 -1.99 15.77 -6.21
CA LYS A 73 -0.88 14.89 -6.58
C LYS A 73 -0.98 14.37 -8.01
N GLY A 74 -2.19 14.01 -8.48
CA GLY A 74 -2.41 13.56 -9.85
C GLY A 74 -2.12 14.66 -10.87
N TRP A 75 -2.62 15.88 -10.63
CA TRP A 75 -2.39 17.03 -11.49
C TRP A 75 -0.91 17.43 -11.60
N THR A 76 -0.15 17.25 -10.52
CA THR A 76 1.28 17.61 -10.46
C THR A 76 2.20 16.40 -10.69
N SER A 77 1.65 15.25 -11.10
CA SER A 77 2.44 14.01 -11.22
C SER A 77 3.57 14.06 -12.23
N ALA A 78 3.43 14.88 -13.27
CA ALA A 78 4.51 15.09 -14.25
C ALA A 78 5.67 15.93 -13.69
N SER A 79 5.46 16.75 -12.67
CA SER A 79 6.51 17.62 -12.12
C SER A 79 7.70 16.83 -11.53
N VAL A 80 7.45 15.60 -11.03
CA VAL A 80 8.54 14.77 -10.49
C VAL A 80 9.49 14.24 -11.56
N LEU A 81 9.04 14.18 -12.83
CA LEU A 81 9.87 13.74 -13.96
C LEU A 81 11.05 14.71 -14.20
N GLY A 82 10.86 16.00 -13.90
CA GLY A 82 11.87 17.05 -13.97
C GLY A 82 12.58 17.34 -12.66
N ALA A 83 12.66 16.37 -11.73
CA ALA A 83 13.38 16.55 -10.48
C ALA A 83 14.85 16.93 -10.75
N ALA A 84 15.33 18.02 -10.14
CA ALA A 84 16.68 18.56 -10.37
C ALA A 84 17.79 17.60 -9.95
N ASP A 85 17.50 16.68 -9.02
CA ASP A 85 18.39 15.63 -8.55
C ASP A 85 18.08 14.25 -9.15
N ARG A 86 17.48 14.21 -10.34
CA ARG A 86 17.24 12.99 -11.10
C ARG A 86 18.54 12.22 -11.35
N LEU A 87 18.58 10.96 -10.93
CA LEU A 87 19.71 10.07 -11.18
C LEU A 87 19.69 9.60 -12.64
N THR A 88 20.82 9.73 -13.34
CA THR A 88 20.98 9.30 -14.73
C THR A 88 22.21 8.42 -14.95
N THR A 89 23.09 8.32 -13.94
CA THR A 89 24.33 7.54 -13.98
C THR A 89 24.41 6.66 -12.74
N PRO A 90 24.83 5.38 -12.84
CA PRO A 90 25.12 4.57 -11.67
C PRO A 90 26.13 5.26 -10.75
N LEU A 91 25.96 5.10 -9.45
CA LEU A 91 26.87 5.61 -8.43
C LEU A 91 27.43 4.45 -7.62
N THR A 92 28.74 4.49 -7.33
CA THR A 92 29.40 3.53 -6.45
C THR A 92 30.09 4.27 -5.32
N ARG A 93 30.12 3.67 -4.13
CA ARG A 93 30.76 4.27 -2.95
C ARG A 93 32.26 4.07 -3.02
N SER A 94 33.00 5.17 -3.01
CA SER A 94 34.47 5.19 -2.98
C SER A 94 35.01 4.82 -1.60
N ALA A 95 36.31 4.56 -1.52
CA ALA A 95 37.01 4.32 -0.25
C ALA A 95 36.98 5.54 0.70
N ALA A 96 36.72 6.75 0.17
CA ALA A 96 36.52 7.95 0.97
C ALA A 96 35.08 8.05 1.56
N GLY A 97 34.18 7.14 1.19
CA GLY A 97 32.81 7.11 1.63
C GLY A 97 31.85 7.94 0.78
N GLU A 98 32.30 8.50 -0.33
CA GLU A 98 31.47 9.33 -1.21
C GLU A 98 30.88 8.49 -2.36
N LEU A 99 29.67 8.84 -2.81
CA LEU A 99 29.06 8.24 -4.00
C LEU A 99 29.60 8.92 -5.25
N GLU A 100 30.29 8.16 -6.11
CA GLU A 100 30.94 8.63 -7.31
C GLU A 100 30.31 7.99 -8.55
N PRO A 101 30.22 8.71 -9.70
CA PRO A 101 29.71 8.15 -10.94
C PRO A 101 30.51 6.94 -11.41
N ALA A 102 29.81 5.91 -11.89
CA ALA A 102 30.38 4.71 -12.49
C ALA A 102 29.64 4.37 -13.79
N THR A 103 30.27 3.56 -14.64
CA THR A 103 29.57 2.95 -15.77
C THR A 103 28.63 1.84 -15.31
N TRP A 104 27.68 1.48 -16.15
CA TRP A 104 26.80 0.35 -15.87
C TRP A 104 27.55 -0.97 -15.70
N ASP A 105 28.56 -1.22 -16.52
CA ASP A 105 29.34 -2.46 -16.42
C ASP A 105 30.15 -2.51 -15.13
N GLU A 106 30.83 -1.42 -14.76
CA GLU A 106 31.55 -1.34 -13.49
C GLU A 106 30.63 -1.56 -12.28
N ALA A 107 29.44 -0.93 -12.27
CA ALA A 107 28.49 -1.09 -11.18
C ALA A 107 27.92 -2.51 -11.09
N LEU A 108 27.52 -3.09 -12.23
CA LEU A 108 26.95 -4.44 -12.28
C LEU A 108 28.00 -5.52 -11.97
N ASP A 109 29.24 -5.37 -12.46
CA ASP A 109 30.36 -6.27 -12.18
C ASP A 109 30.74 -6.21 -10.69
N LEU A 110 30.77 -5.03 -10.09
CA LEU A 110 30.97 -4.85 -8.65
C LEU A 110 29.91 -5.57 -7.83
N ILE A 111 28.62 -5.37 -8.17
CA ILE A 111 27.50 -6.02 -7.47
C ILE A 111 27.63 -7.55 -7.60
N ALA A 112 27.78 -8.08 -8.82
CA ALA A 112 27.85 -9.52 -9.05
C ALA A 112 29.03 -10.15 -8.33
N THR A 113 30.23 -9.55 -8.42
CA THR A 113 31.43 -10.04 -7.75
C THR A 113 31.27 -10.10 -6.22
N ARG A 114 30.74 -9.03 -5.63
CA ARG A 114 30.51 -8.98 -4.16
C ARG A 114 29.44 -9.97 -3.73
N LEU A 115 28.34 -10.10 -4.47
CA LEU A 115 27.27 -11.07 -4.17
C LEU A 115 27.80 -12.50 -4.22
N LEU A 116 28.55 -12.88 -5.28
CA LEU A 116 29.13 -14.22 -5.39
C LEU A 116 30.12 -14.52 -4.26
N ALA A 117 30.98 -13.55 -3.91
CA ALA A 117 31.93 -13.72 -2.80
C ALA A 117 31.21 -13.90 -1.45
N LEU A 118 30.17 -13.10 -1.16
CA LEU A 118 29.39 -13.22 0.05
C LEU A 118 28.63 -14.55 0.09
N GLN A 119 28.08 -15.01 -1.01
CA GLN A 119 27.38 -16.29 -1.11
C GLN A 119 28.33 -17.49 -0.96
N ASP A 120 29.56 -17.39 -1.47
CA ASP A 120 30.60 -18.42 -1.28
C ASP A 120 31.02 -18.54 0.18
N GLU A 121 31.15 -17.42 0.89
CA GLU A 121 31.57 -17.38 2.29
C GLU A 121 30.44 -17.71 3.26
N HIS A 122 29.21 -17.21 3.02
CA HIS A 122 28.11 -17.22 3.98
C HIS A 122 26.88 -18.02 3.52
N GLY A 123 26.88 -18.56 2.31
CA GLY A 123 25.74 -19.26 1.72
C GLY A 123 24.73 -18.29 1.08
N ARG A 124 23.78 -18.84 0.30
CA ARG A 124 22.82 -18.04 -0.48
C ARG A 124 21.87 -17.20 0.38
N ASP A 125 21.62 -17.62 1.60
CA ASP A 125 20.74 -16.95 2.59
C ASP A 125 21.34 -15.65 3.16
N CYS A 126 22.59 -15.32 2.81
CA CYS A 126 23.20 -14.05 3.21
C CYS A 126 22.72 -12.85 2.38
N VAL A 127 21.90 -13.07 1.34
CA VAL A 127 21.37 -12.01 0.45
C VAL A 127 19.87 -11.83 0.69
N GLY A 128 19.44 -10.58 0.82
CA GLY A 128 18.03 -10.20 0.90
C GLY A 128 17.61 -9.30 -0.28
N VAL A 129 16.32 -9.31 -0.59
CA VAL A 129 15.71 -8.44 -1.60
C VAL A 129 14.49 -7.74 -1.00
N PHE A 130 14.40 -6.43 -1.15
CA PHE A 130 13.26 -5.64 -0.68
C PHE A 130 12.60 -4.88 -1.83
N GLY A 131 11.37 -5.26 -2.17
CA GLY A 131 10.62 -4.70 -3.27
C GLY A 131 9.74 -3.50 -2.91
N GLY A 132 9.01 -3.00 -3.90
CA GLY A 132 8.14 -1.84 -3.79
C GLY A 132 6.73 -2.08 -4.34
N GLY A 133 5.72 -1.46 -3.70
CA GLY A 133 4.32 -1.50 -4.15
C GLY A 133 3.99 -0.52 -5.29
N GLY A 134 4.99 0.13 -5.85
CA GLY A 134 4.88 0.96 -7.05
C GLY A 134 5.42 0.30 -8.32
N LEU A 135 6.07 -0.86 -8.20
CA LEU A 135 6.55 -1.66 -9.34
C LEU A 135 5.36 -2.13 -10.19
N THR A 136 5.55 -2.24 -11.50
CA THR A 136 4.55 -2.87 -12.39
C THR A 136 4.37 -4.36 -12.04
N ASN A 137 3.31 -4.98 -12.53
CA ASN A 137 3.08 -6.42 -12.32
C ASN A 137 4.26 -7.25 -12.84
N GLU A 138 4.78 -6.88 -14.01
CA GLU A 138 5.93 -7.50 -14.65
C GLU A 138 7.18 -7.38 -13.79
N LYS A 139 7.43 -6.20 -13.23
CA LYS A 139 8.57 -5.97 -12.32
C LYS A 139 8.42 -6.74 -11.01
N ALA A 140 7.23 -6.72 -10.39
CA ALA A 140 6.96 -7.48 -9.17
C ALA A 140 7.16 -8.99 -9.36
N TYR A 141 6.73 -9.52 -10.51
CA TYR A 141 6.94 -10.90 -10.92
C TYR A 141 8.42 -11.22 -11.13
N THR A 142 9.10 -10.41 -11.94
CA THR A 142 10.52 -10.65 -12.26
C THR A 142 11.41 -10.53 -11.03
N LEU A 143 11.11 -9.60 -10.10
CA LEU A 143 11.84 -9.48 -8.82
C LEU A 143 11.72 -10.75 -7.99
N GLY A 144 10.52 -11.34 -7.91
CA GLY A 144 10.28 -12.60 -7.21
C GLY A 144 11.03 -13.79 -7.85
N LYS A 145 11.08 -13.84 -9.18
CA LYS A 145 11.87 -14.81 -9.95
C LYS A 145 13.37 -14.59 -9.74
N PHE A 146 13.84 -13.35 -9.82
CA PHE A 146 15.25 -13.00 -9.64
C PHE A 146 15.78 -13.41 -8.26
N ALA A 147 15.04 -13.11 -7.19
CA ALA A 147 15.43 -13.51 -5.85
C ALA A 147 15.58 -15.03 -5.71
N ARG A 148 14.64 -15.79 -6.27
CA ARG A 148 14.59 -17.26 -6.06
C ARG A 148 15.44 -18.04 -7.05
N VAL A 149 15.63 -17.56 -8.27
CA VAL A 149 16.33 -18.29 -9.35
C VAL A 149 17.76 -17.79 -9.52
N ALA A 150 17.98 -16.49 -9.58
CA ALA A 150 19.33 -15.93 -9.79
C ALA A 150 20.12 -15.87 -8.46
N LEU A 151 19.53 -15.32 -7.41
CA LEU A 151 20.16 -15.23 -6.10
C LEU A 151 20.02 -16.53 -5.27
N GLY A 152 18.95 -17.30 -5.49
CA GLY A 152 18.68 -18.53 -4.73
C GLY A 152 18.34 -18.30 -3.28
N THR A 153 17.82 -17.09 -2.91
CA THR A 153 17.53 -16.73 -1.54
C THR A 153 16.02 -16.81 -1.23
N PRO A 154 15.63 -17.25 -0.01
CA PRO A 154 14.25 -17.14 0.46
C PRO A 154 13.90 -15.72 0.93
N PHE A 155 14.88 -14.85 1.18
CA PHE A 155 14.70 -13.55 1.81
C PHE A 155 14.29 -12.49 0.78
N VAL A 156 13.05 -12.57 0.32
CA VAL A 156 12.39 -11.55 -0.50
C VAL A 156 11.07 -11.16 0.15
N ASP A 157 10.87 -9.87 0.38
CA ASP A 157 9.58 -9.29 0.75
C ASP A 157 9.54 -7.82 0.28
N TYR A 158 8.47 -7.08 0.55
CA TYR A 158 8.31 -5.74 0.04
C TYR A 158 7.46 -4.87 0.98
N ASN A 159 7.40 -3.57 0.70
CA ASN A 159 6.67 -2.61 1.53
C ASN A 159 5.14 -2.82 1.56
N GLY A 160 4.58 -3.66 0.71
CA GLY A 160 3.18 -4.11 0.82
C GLY A 160 2.90 -4.89 2.10
N ARG A 161 3.92 -5.53 2.71
CA ARG A 161 3.82 -6.13 4.04
C ARG A 161 3.47 -5.09 5.10
N PHE A 162 3.97 -3.88 4.97
CA PHE A 162 3.66 -2.73 5.81
C PHE A 162 2.31 -2.08 5.51
N CYS A 163 1.63 -2.50 4.45
CA CYS A 163 0.44 -1.84 3.95
C CYS A 163 -0.83 -2.67 4.12
N MET A 164 -0.84 -3.92 3.67
CA MET A 164 -2.07 -4.68 3.41
C MET A 164 -2.12 -6.05 4.10
N SER A 165 -1.07 -6.46 4.79
CA SER A 165 -0.95 -7.87 5.19
C SER A 165 -2.02 -8.32 6.20
N SER A 166 -2.48 -7.46 7.11
CA SER A 166 -3.58 -7.80 8.03
C SER A 166 -4.91 -7.98 7.30
N ALA A 167 -5.22 -7.08 6.33
CA ALA A 167 -6.42 -7.23 5.51
C ALA A 167 -6.35 -8.49 4.65
N ALA A 168 -5.19 -8.76 4.04
CA ALA A 168 -4.96 -9.96 3.25
C ALA A 168 -5.13 -11.23 4.09
N ALA A 169 -4.57 -11.27 5.30
CA ALA A 169 -4.67 -12.41 6.20
C ALA A 169 -6.13 -12.64 6.64
N GLY A 170 -6.84 -11.60 7.06
CA GLY A 170 -8.25 -11.68 7.44
C GLY A 170 -9.14 -12.16 6.29
N ALA A 171 -8.98 -11.59 5.09
CA ALA A 171 -9.74 -11.97 3.90
C ALA A 171 -9.45 -13.42 3.45
N ASN A 172 -8.18 -13.84 3.45
CA ASN A 172 -7.82 -15.23 3.12
C ASN A 172 -8.40 -16.24 4.13
N ARG A 173 -8.37 -15.92 5.43
CA ARG A 173 -8.95 -16.80 6.48
C ARG A 173 -10.46 -16.92 6.35
N ALA A 174 -11.15 -15.83 6.03
CA ALA A 174 -12.60 -15.77 5.96
C ALA A 174 -13.16 -16.21 4.60
N PHE A 175 -12.58 -15.76 3.51
CA PHE A 175 -13.11 -15.90 2.15
C PHE A 175 -12.28 -16.82 1.25
N GLY A 176 -11.03 -17.13 1.63
CA GLY A 176 -10.06 -17.81 0.76
C GLY A 176 -9.53 -16.91 -0.35
N LEU A 177 -9.80 -15.59 -0.31
CA LEU A 177 -9.48 -14.64 -1.37
C LEU A 177 -9.00 -13.32 -0.78
N ASP A 178 -7.79 -12.89 -1.16
CA ASP A 178 -7.25 -11.55 -0.89
C ASP A 178 -7.35 -10.70 -2.15
N ARG A 179 -8.47 -10.01 -2.31
CA ARG A 179 -8.66 -8.98 -3.32
C ARG A 179 -9.27 -7.76 -2.65
N GLY A 180 -8.58 -6.61 -2.70
CA GLY A 180 -8.93 -5.39 -1.95
C GLY A 180 -10.42 -5.09 -1.93
N LEU A 181 -10.99 -4.72 -3.09
CA LEU A 181 -12.43 -4.70 -3.30
C LEU A 181 -12.83 -5.89 -4.18
N PRO A 182 -13.55 -6.90 -3.66
CA PRO A 182 -14.05 -8.01 -4.48
C PRO A 182 -15.27 -7.63 -5.34
N PHE A 183 -15.48 -6.35 -5.58
CA PHE A 183 -16.54 -5.71 -6.37
C PHE A 183 -16.01 -4.42 -7.02
N PRO A 184 -16.65 -3.93 -8.10
CA PRO A 184 -16.28 -2.66 -8.71
C PRO A 184 -16.47 -1.48 -7.76
N LEU A 185 -15.53 -0.56 -7.74
CA LEU A 185 -15.60 0.67 -6.94
C LEU A 185 -16.87 1.49 -7.21
N ALA A 186 -17.34 1.44 -8.45
CA ALA A 186 -18.56 2.13 -8.87
C ALA A 186 -19.81 1.69 -8.08
N ASP A 187 -19.85 0.45 -7.56
CA ASP A 187 -20.98 -0.08 -6.80
C ASP A 187 -21.22 0.70 -5.50
N LEU A 188 -20.17 1.27 -4.90
CA LEU A 188 -20.28 2.10 -3.70
C LEU A 188 -21.19 3.30 -3.87
N GLY A 189 -21.28 3.85 -5.09
CA GLY A 189 -22.11 5.03 -5.39
C GLY A 189 -23.60 4.80 -5.17
N GLY A 190 -24.08 3.56 -5.20
CA GLY A 190 -25.48 3.16 -4.93
C GLY A 190 -25.78 2.80 -3.48
N ALA A 191 -24.76 2.66 -2.65
CA ALA A 191 -24.89 2.19 -1.27
C ALA A 191 -25.78 3.11 -0.42
N GLN A 192 -26.58 2.50 0.47
CA GLN A 192 -27.34 3.22 1.48
C GLN A 192 -26.47 3.54 2.70
N ALA A 193 -25.56 2.63 3.07
CA ALA A 193 -24.62 2.87 4.15
C ALA A 193 -23.19 2.40 3.78
N ILE A 194 -22.19 3.11 4.30
CA ILE A 194 -20.78 2.74 4.19
C ILE A 194 -20.14 2.96 5.57
N LEU A 195 -19.57 1.89 6.13
CA LEU A 195 -18.71 1.97 7.30
C LEU A 195 -17.26 2.07 6.84
N LEU A 196 -16.61 3.20 7.12
CA LEU A 196 -15.17 3.43 6.88
C LEU A 196 -14.40 3.27 8.18
N LEU A 197 -13.49 2.32 8.22
CA LEU A 197 -12.68 1.98 9.39
C LEU A 197 -11.23 2.42 9.17
N GLY A 198 -10.74 3.41 9.93
CA GLY A 198 -9.34 3.85 9.90
C GLY A 198 -8.86 4.30 8.53
N SER A 199 -9.70 5.01 7.79
CA SER A 199 -9.41 5.46 6.42
C SER A 199 -9.78 6.92 6.21
N ASN A 200 -8.85 7.70 5.62
CA ASN A 200 -9.05 9.11 5.30
C ASN A 200 -8.89 9.35 3.78
N PRO A 201 -9.84 8.88 2.94
CA PRO A 201 -9.77 9.05 1.49
C PRO A 201 -9.77 10.50 1.05
N SER A 202 -10.35 11.44 1.79
CA SER A 202 -10.32 12.88 1.45
C SER A 202 -8.89 13.42 1.31
N GLU A 203 -7.92 12.87 2.02
CA GLU A 203 -6.50 13.24 1.90
C GLU A 203 -5.68 12.21 1.11
N THR A 204 -5.99 10.92 1.24
CA THR A 204 -5.14 9.86 0.68
C THR A 204 -5.47 9.51 -0.77
N MET A 205 -6.74 9.62 -1.16
CA MET A 205 -7.25 9.31 -2.51
C MET A 205 -8.51 10.15 -2.83
N PRO A 206 -8.41 11.49 -2.91
CA PRO A 206 -9.55 12.40 -2.98
C PRO A 206 -10.62 12.06 -4.02
N PRO A 207 -10.33 11.57 -5.25
CA PRO A 207 -11.38 11.19 -6.19
C PRO A 207 -12.29 10.04 -5.69
N PHE A 208 -11.86 9.26 -4.69
CA PHE A 208 -12.70 8.23 -4.05
C PHE A 208 -13.96 8.84 -3.38
N VAL A 209 -13.88 10.06 -2.87
CA VAL A 209 -14.98 10.71 -2.13
C VAL A 209 -16.27 10.78 -2.96
N GLN A 210 -16.17 10.85 -4.30
CA GLN A 210 -17.32 10.82 -5.21
C GLN A 210 -18.16 9.54 -5.07
N HIS A 211 -17.54 8.42 -4.67
CA HIS A 211 -18.21 7.13 -4.48
C HIS A 211 -18.93 7.03 -3.12
N LEU A 212 -18.74 7.98 -2.21
CA LEU A 212 -19.43 8.06 -0.92
C LEU A 212 -20.76 8.82 -1.00
N ALA A 213 -21.06 9.49 -2.13
CA ALA A 213 -22.18 10.40 -2.27
C ALA A 213 -23.53 9.73 -1.99
N GLY A 214 -23.73 8.46 -2.40
CA GLY A 214 -24.97 7.71 -2.16
C GLY A 214 -25.26 7.49 -0.68
N ALA A 215 -24.28 7.05 0.08
CA ALA A 215 -24.40 6.86 1.53
C ALA A 215 -24.58 8.21 2.25
N ARG A 216 -23.75 9.22 1.93
CA ARG A 216 -23.85 10.56 2.54
C ARG A 216 -25.24 11.20 2.35
N SER A 217 -25.81 11.12 1.16
CA SER A 217 -27.13 11.71 0.87
C SER A 217 -28.27 11.09 1.68
N ARG A 218 -28.04 9.94 2.30
CA ARG A 218 -28.99 9.19 3.13
C ARG A 218 -28.63 9.18 4.60
N GLY A 219 -27.61 9.94 5.04
CA GLY A 219 -27.10 9.92 6.40
C GLY A 219 -26.41 8.61 6.77
N GLY A 220 -25.95 7.85 5.77
CA GLY A 220 -25.44 6.48 5.94
C GLY A 220 -23.93 6.34 5.96
N LEU A 221 -23.14 7.43 5.99
CA LEU A 221 -21.69 7.35 6.12
C LEU A 221 -21.30 7.24 7.60
N VAL A 222 -20.75 6.10 8.00
CA VAL A 222 -20.20 5.90 9.35
C VAL A 222 -18.67 5.87 9.24
N VAL A 223 -17.98 6.76 9.94
CA VAL A 223 -16.52 6.86 9.94
C VAL A 223 -15.99 6.54 11.33
N VAL A 224 -15.06 5.58 11.43
CA VAL A 224 -14.35 5.24 12.67
C VAL A 224 -12.90 5.71 12.53
N ASP A 225 -12.53 6.76 13.25
CA ASP A 225 -11.19 7.37 13.21
C ASP A 225 -10.93 8.10 14.55
N PRO A 226 -9.79 7.89 15.22
CA PRO A 226 -9.45 8.61 16.45
C PRO A 226 -9.25 10.13 16.24
N ARG A 227 -9.17 10.58 15.00
CA ARG A 227 -9.08 11.98 14.58
C ARG A 227 -10.34 12.37 13.81
N HIS A 228 -10.88 13.56 14.08
CA HIS A 228 -11.89 14.16 13.21
C HIS A 228 -11.23 14.63 11.91
N SER A 229 -10.92 13.65 11.06
CA SER A 229 -10.21 13.85 9.80
C SER A 229 -11.11 14.52 8.75
N PRO A 230 -10.56 15.05 7.63
CA PRO A 230 -11.37 15.58 6.54
C PRO A 230 -12.40 14.58 5.97
N THR A 231 -12.18 13.28 6.16
CA THR A 231 -13.19 12.26 5.81
C THR A 231 -14.27 12.16 6.89
N ALA A 232 -13.90 12.24 8.16
CA ALA A 232 -14.87 12.28 9.25
C ALA A 232 -15.77 13.53 9.14
N ALA A 233 -15.21 14.68 8.79
CA ALA A 233 -15.96 15.92 8.55
C ALA A 233 -17.04 15.80 7.44
N LEU A 234 -16.97 14.78 6.59
CA LEU A 234 -18.05 14.50 5.64
C LEU A 234 -19.33 14.00 6.31
N THR A 235 -19.33 13.75 7.60
CA THR A 235 -20.53 13.36 8.38
C THR A 235 -21.22 14.54 9.06
N ASP A 236 -20.58 15.71 9.19
CA ASP A 236 -21.03 16.86 9.98
C ASP A 236 -22.31 17.52 9.44
N ASP A 237 -22.57 17.42 8.13
CA ASP A 237 -23.71 18.03 7.45
C ASP A 237 -24.96 17.12 7.38
N GLY A 238 -25.04 16.15 8.28
CA GLY A 238 -26.06 15.11 8.27
C GLY A 238 -25.74 13.94 7.36
N GLY A 239 -24.49 13.88 6.84
CA GLY A 239 -23.99 12.79 5.98
C GLY A 239 -23.84 11.46 6.70
N GLY A 240 -23.86 11.44 8.06
CA GLY A 240 -23.73 10.21 8.84
C GLY A 240 -23.25 10.42 10.26
N LEU A 241 -22.38 9.51 10.75
CA LEU A 241 -21.84 9.52 12.12
C LEU A 241 -20.30 9.36 12.09
N HIS A 242 -19.63 10.11 12.96
CA HIS A 242 -18.23 9.90 13.29
C HIS A 242 -18.09 9.25 14.67
N LEU A 243 -17.52 8.04 14.72
CA LEU A 243 -17.14 7.36 15.95
C LEU A 243 -15.65 7.61 16.20
N GLN A 244 -15.32 8.28 17.33
CA GLN A 244 -13.96 8.69 17.65
C GLN A 244 -13.38 7.84 18.80
N PRO A 245 -12.88 6.61 18.55
CA PRO A 245 -12.35 5.75 19.60
C PRO A 245 -10.98 6.21 20.10
N LEU A 246 -10.57 5.73 21.27
CA LEU A 246 -9.18 5.75 21.69
C LEU A 246 -8.34 4.92 20.72
N PRO A 247 -7.09 5.37 20.38
CA PRO A 247 -6.22 4.59 19.50
C PRO A 247 -6.02 3.15 19.97
N GLY A 248 -6.13 2.18 19.03
CA GLY A 248 -5.98 0.75 19.32
C GLY A 248 -7.23 0.06 19.88
N THR A 249 -8.38 0.76 20.00
CA THR A 249 -9.63 0.17 20.50
C THR A 249 -10.68 -0.07 19.43
N ASP A 250 -10.33 0.06 18.15
CA ASP A 250 -11.23 -0.14 17.01
C ASP A 250 -11.89 -1.53 17.00
N ILE A 251 -11.15 -2.57 17.38
CA ILE A 251 -11.70 -3.93 17.52
C ILE A 251 -12.87 -3.97 18.50
N VAL A 252 -12.81 -3.22 19.61
CA VAL A 252 -13.87 -3.19 20.62
C VAL A 252 -15.12 -2.49 20.09
N VAL A 253 -14.96 -1.43 19.26
CA VAL A 253 -16.08 -0.82 18.54
C VAL A 253 -16.78 -1.84 17.66
N LEU A 254 -16.00 -2.64 16.89
CA LEU A 254 -16.54 -3.69 16.01
C LEU A 254 -17.26 -4.80 16.79
N LEU A 255 -16.71 -5.26 17.91
CA LEU A 255 -17.36 -6.25 18.77
C LEU A 255 -18.69 -5.73 19.35
N GLY A 256 -18.75 -4.43 19.68
CA GLY A 256 -20.00 -3.79 20.13
C GLY A 256 -21.04 -3.69 19.01
N LEU A 257 -20.64 -3.32 17.80
CA LEU A 257 -21.54 -3.33 16.64
C LEU A 257 -22.06 -4.74 16.33
N LEU A 258 -21.20 -5.75 16.38
CA LEU A 258 -21.57 -7.16 16.26
C LEU A 258 -22.56 -7.60 17.33
N HIS A 259 -22.30 -7.26 18.59
CA HIS A 259 -23.23 -7.51 19.72
C HIS A 259 -24.62 -6.93 19.40
N LEU A 260 -24.68 -5.67 19.00
CA LEU A 260 -25.94 -4.98 18.67
C LEU A 260 -26.69 -5.65 17.53
N VAL A 261 -26.00 -6.07 16.46
CA VAL A 261 -26.61 -6.76 15.31
C VAL A 261 -27.34 -8.03 15.76
N TRP A 262 -26.77 -8.82 16.67
CA TRP A 262 -27.42 -10.01 17.20
C TRP A 262 -28.46 -9.68 18.28
N ALA A 263 -28.16 -8.82 19.23
CA ALA A 263 -29.06 -8.47 20.33
C ALA A 263 -30.38 -7.84 19.85
N THR A 264 -30.35 -7.12 18.72
CA THR A 264 -31.54 -6.49 18.13
C THR A 264 -32.19 -7.33 17.04
N GLY A 265 -31.74 -8.57 16.81
CA GLY A 265 -32.31 -9.49 15.81
C GLY A 265 -32.08 -9.03 14.36
N ARG A 266 -31.02 -8.29 14.08
CA ARG A 266 -30.67 -7.77 12.74
C ARG A 266 -29.68 -8.65 11.98
N ALA A 267 -29.20 -9.75 12.58
CA ALA A 267 -28.35 -10.71 11.87
C ALA A 267 -29.15 -11.46 10.79
N ASP A 268 -28.55 -11.58 9.59
CA ASP A 268 -29.13 -12.32 8.47
C ASP A 268 -28.96 -13.83 8.67
N THR A 269 -29.80 -14.40 9.52
CA THR A 269 -29.71 -15.82 9.92
C THR A 269 -29.89 -16.78 8.75
N PRO A 270 -30.75 -16.55 7.74
CA PRO A 270 -30.79 -17.38 6.53
C PRO A 270 -29.47 -17.40 5.75
N TYR A 271 -28.88 -16.22 5.54
CA TYR A 271 -27.58 -16.11 4.86
C TYR A 271 -26.46 -16.81 5.67
N LEU A 272 -26.44 -16.61 6.98
CA LEU A 272 -25.46 -17.26 7.86
C LEU A 272 -25.57 -18.79 7.79
N ALA A 273 -26.79 -19.34 7.82
CA ALA A 273 -27.02 -20.78 7.76
C ALA A 273 -26.57 -21.38 6.41
N GLU A 274 -26.79 -20.67 5.31
CA GLU A 274 -26.49 -21.15 3.97
C GLU A 274 -25.01 -20.96 3.61
N ARG A 275 -24.44 -19.76 3.88
CA ARG A 275 -23.18 -19.32 3.28
C ARG A 275 -22.01 -19.17 4.26
N VAL A 276 -22.23 -19.38 5.57
CA VAL A 276 -21.22 -19.08 6.60
C VAL A 276 -21.04 -20.25 7.57
N THR A 277 -19.81 -20.43 8.07
CA THR A 277 -19.48 -21.32 9.19
C THR A 277 -18.92 -20.52 10.36
N GLY A 278 -19.08 -21.02 11.61
CA GLY A 278 -18.53 -20.39 12.83
C GLY A 278 -19.38 -19.22 13.40
N ALA A 279 -20.58 -18.96 12.88
CA ALA A 279 -21.41 -17.82 13.31
C ALA A 279 -21.83 -17.90 14.80
N GLU A 280 -22.16 -19.08 15.32
CA GLU A 280 -22.58 -19.26 16.72
C GLU A 280 -21.44 -19.00 17.72
N ASP A 281 -20.22 -19.42 17.39
CA ASP A 281 -19.03 -19.16 18.22
C ASP A 281 -18.76 -17.66 18.31
N VAL A 282 -18.86 -16.94 17.19
CA VAL A 282 -18.69 -15.48 17.16
C VAL A 282 -19.83 -14.78 17.92
N ARG A 283 -21.08 -15.23 17.76
CA ARG A 283 -22.22 -14.72 18.53
C ARG A 283 -22.00 -14.86 20.03
N ALA A 284 -21.52 -16.02 20.48
CA ALA A 284 -21.20 -16.27 21.88
C ALA A 284 -20.09 -15.34 22.39
N SER A 285 -19.01 -15.17 21.61
CA SER A 285 -17.85 -14.36 22.00
C SER A 285 -18.15 -12.86 22.15
N VAL A 286 -19.15 -12.34 21.40
CA VAL A 286 -19.51 -10.91 21.47
C VAL A 286 -20.63 -10.60 22.48
N SER A 287 -21.16 -11.60 23.18
CA SER A 287 -22.28 -11.43 24.11
C SER A 287 -22.01 -10.45 25.25
N GLU A 288 -20.77 -10.30 25.66
CA GLU A 288 -20.33 -9.43 26.72
C GLU A 288 -20.00 -7.98 26.29
N TRP A 289 -20.04 -7.64 24.99
CA TRP A 289 -19.66 -6.34 24.46
C TRP A 289 -20.87 -5.42 24.25
N TRP A 290 -21.68 -5.22 25.31
CA TRP A 290 -22.81 -4.30 25.26
C TRP A 290 -22.33 -2.81 25.19
N PRO A 291 -23.16 -1.89 24.67
CA PRO A 291 -22.73 -0.52 24.33
C PRO A 291 -22.03 0.26 25.44
N GLU A 292 -22.51 0.18 26.67
CA GLU A 292 -21.94 0.92 27.82
C GLU A 292 -20.58 0.34 28.24
N ARG A 293 -20.33 -0.95 28.00
CA ARG A 293 -18.99 -1.53 28.19
C ARG A 293 -18.03 -1.03 27.10
N VAL A 294 -18.49 -0.97 25.85
CA VAL A 294 -17.71 -0.44 24.72
C VAL A 294 -17.36 1.03 24.98
N GLU A 295 -18.32 1.86 25.39
CA GLU A 295 -18.08 3.26 25.73
C GLU A 295 -16.97 3.43 26.78
N ARG A 296 -16.98 2.63 27.85
CA ARG A 296 -15.94 2.69 28.90
C ARG A 296 -14.54 2.39 28.38
N VAL A 297 -14.42 1.49 27.41
CA VAL A 297 -13.11 1.08 26.83
C VAL A 297 -12.65 2.02 25.75
N THR A 298 -13.57 2.47 24.90
CA THR A 298 -13.23 3.19 23.66
C THR A 298 -13.42 4.70 23.76
N GLY A 299 -14.26 5.14 24.70
CA GLY A 299 -14.74 6.52 24.79
C GLY A 299 -15.73 6.91 23.69
N VAL A 300 -16.24 5.95 22.90
CA VAL A 300 -17.33 6.16 21.94
C VAL A 300 -18.66 6.10 22.69
N PRO A 301 -19.52 7.12 22.61
CA PRO A 301 -20.82 7.12 23.29
C PRO A 301 -21.68 5.92 22.90
N ALA A 302 -22.33 5.29 23.88
CA ALA A 302 -23.18 4.11 23.64
C ALA A 302 -24.32 4.40 22.65
N ASP A 303 -24.87 5.61 22.64
CA ASP A 303 -25.93 6.01 21.71
C ASP A 303 -25.41 6.16 20.28
N ASP A 304 -24.20 6.68 20.09
CA ASP A 304 -23.58 6.75 18.76
C ASP A 304 -23.30 5.35 18.21
N LEU A 305 -22.88 4.42 19.07
CA LEU A 305 -22.68 3.02 18.70
C LEU A 305 -24.00 2.36 18.24
N ARG A 306 -25.13 2.62 19.00
CA ARG A 306 -26.47 2.16 18.61
C ARG A 306 -26.91 2.78 17.30
N GLY A 307 -26.69 4.08 17.11
CA GLY A 307 -26.98 4.78 15.85
C GLY A 307 -26.24 4.18 14.64
N ALA A 308 -24.95 3.90 14.79
CA ALA A 308 -24.16 3.26 13.75
C ALA A 308 -24.66 1.85 13.42
N ALA A 309 -24.99 1.04 14.41
CA ALA A 309 -25.57 -0.29 14.20
C ALA A 309 -26.91 -0.22 13.46
N GLU A 310 -27.80 0.72 13.82
CA GLU A 310 -29.09 0.92 13.16
C GLU A 310 -28.92 1.36 11.70
N ILE A 311 -28.02 2.31 11.40
CA ILE A 311 -27.70 2.76 10.04
C ILE A 311 -27.28 1.57 9.16
N LEU A 312 -26.36 0.73 9.64
CA LEU A 312 -25.87 -0.42 8.90
C LEU A 312 -26.94 -1.49 8.72
N ALA A 313 -27.71 -1.78 9.77
CA ALA A 313 -28.76 -2.78 9.74
C ALA A 313 -29.92 -2.39 8.82
N ALA A 314 -30.31 -1.12 8.81
CA ALA A 314 -31.36 -0.60 7.92
C ALA A 314 -30.97 -0.63 6.44
N ALA A 315 -29.66 -0.53 6.14
CA ALA A 315 -29.13 -0.60 4.80
C ALA A 315 -28.93 -2.05 4.30
N ALA A 316 -28.88 -3.03 5.21
CA ALA A 316 -28.58 -4.41 4.90
C ALA A 316 -29.71 -5.08 4.08
N PRO A 317 -29.37 -6.11 3.26
CA PRO A 317 -30.35 -6.82 2.41
C PRO A 317 -31.51 -7.43 3.18
N LEU A 318 -31.29 -7.92 4.41
CA LEU A 318 -32.36 -8.46 5.27
C LEU A 318 -33.47 -7.45 5.54
N ALA A 319 -33.15 -6.16 5.67
CA ALA A 319 -34.09 -5.06 5.85
C ALA A 319 -34.66 -4.51 4.53
N CYS A 320 -34.39 -5.18 3.39
CA CYS A 320 -34.69 -4.66 2.06
C CYS A 320 -34.02 -3.29 1.76
N GLY A 321 -32.90 -3.00 2.42
CA GLY A 321 -32.09 -1.82 2.16
C GLY A 321 -31.40 -1.87 0.80
N SER A 322 -30.96 -0.73 0.30
CA SER A 322 -30.26 -0.65 -1.00
C SER A 322 -28.76 -0.99 -0.92
N GLY A 323 -28.31 -1.57 0.18
CA GLY A 323 -26.97 -2.14 0.37
C GLY A 323 -26.09 -1.37 1.34
N ALA A 324 -25.19 -2.12 1.97
CA ALA A 324 -24.17 -1.60 2.87
C ALA A 324 -22.78 -2.16 2.54
N TYR A 325 -21.75 -1.36 2.82
CA TYR A 325 -20.36 -1.79 2.69
C TYR A 325 -19.59 -1.54 3.99
N VAL A 326 -18.75 -2.50 4.36
CA VAL A 326 -17.76 -2.38 5.45
C VAL A 326 -16.39 -2.29 4.80
N LEU A 327 -15.70 -1.16 4.97
CA LEU A 327 -14.41 -0.88 4.33
C LEU A 327 -13.32 -0.63 5.37
N THR A 328 -12.29 -1.46 5.38
CA THR A 328 -11.11 -1.27 6.23
C THR A 328 -10.03 -0.45 5.54
N GLY A 329 -9.28 0.29 6.33
CA GLY A 329 -8.11 1.06 5.91
C GLY A 329 -6.95 0.89 6.88
N ARG A 330 -5.85 1.58 6.58
CA ARG A 330 -4.58 1.43 7.33
C ARG A 330 -4.69 1.75 8.82
N GLY A 331 -5.64 2.61 9.22
CA GLY A 331 -5.82 2.97 10.62
C GLY A 331 -6.08 1.77 11.53
N VAL A 332 -6.92 0.83 11.08
CA VAL A 332 -7.31 -0.36 11.85
C VAL A 332 -6.48 -1.61 11.52
N GLU A 333 -5.69 -1.56 10.46
CA GLU A 333 -4.93 -2.72 9.97
C GLU A 333 -3.48 -2.73 10.45
N GLN A 334 -2.86 -1.54 10.63
CA GLN A 334 -1.44 -1.40 10.99
C GLN A 334 -1.25 -1.42 12.51
N HIS A 335 -1.67 -2.53 13.12
CA HIS A 335 -1.55 -2.83 14.55
C HIS A 335 -0.95 -4.22 14.77
N ALA A 336 -0.38 -4.46 15.94
CA ALA A 336 0.13 -5.78 16.36
C ALA A 336 -0.97 -6.88 16.37
N HIS A 337 -2.24 -6.49 16.40
CA HIS A 337 -3.40 -7.37 16.29
C HIS A 337 -4.36 -6.91 15.17
N GLY A 338 -3.81 -6.34 14.09
CA GLY A 338 -4.58 -5.83 12.96
C GLY A 338 -5.39 -6.89 12.23
N THR A 339 -4.90 -8.14 12.17
CA THR A 339 -5.65 -9.28 11.58
C THR A 339 -6.91 -9.58 12.35
N ASP A 340 -6.90 -9.51 13.69
CA ASP A 340 -8.09 -9.73 14.51
C ASP A 340 -9.11 -8.59 14.35
N THR A 341 -8.65 -7.34 14.23
CA THR A 341 -9.52 -6.19 13.93
C THR A 341 -10.20 -6.31 12.57
N VAL A 342 -9.45 -6.72 11.54
CA VAL A 342 -10.00 -7.01 10.21
C VAL A 342 -11.00 -8.17 10.26
N THR A 343 -10.70 -9.23 11.02
CA THR A 343 -11.59 -10.37 11.20
C THR A 343 -12.91 -9.94 11.85
N ALA A 344 -12.88 -9.05 12.87
CA ALA A 344 -14.09 -8.48 13.47
C ALA A 344 -14.92 -7.67 12.45
N ALA A 345 -14.27 -6.89 11.58
CA ALA A 345 -14.95 -6.15 10.52
C ALA A 345 -15.61 -7.09 9.47
N ILE A 346 -14.92 -8.17 9.10
CA ILE A 346 -15.46 -9.19 8.22
C ILE A 346 -16.63 -9.92 8.89
N ASN A 347 -16.53 -10.27 10.17
CA ASN A 347 -17.60 -10.88 10.94
C ASN A 347 -18.85 -9.97 10.96
N LEU A 348 -18.69 -8.66 11.14
CA LEU A 348 -19.79 -7.70 11.07
C LEU A 348 -20.46 -7.70 9.70
N ALA A 349 -19.66 -7.66 8.63
CA ALA A 349 -20.18 -7.73 7.26
C ALA A 349 -20.94 -9.05 7.01
N LEU A 350 -20.41 -10.20 7.47
CA LEU A 350 -21.05 -11.51 7.34
C LEU A 350 -22.34 -11.60 8.17
N ALA A 351 -22.34 -11.06 9.41
CA ALA A 351 -23.54 -11.07 10.25
C ALA A 351 -24.71 -10.29 9.61
N LEU A 352 -24.39 -9.21 8.88
CA LEU A 352 -25.35 -8.41 8.12
C LEU A 352 -25.67 -8.99 6.72
N GLY A 353 -25.05 -10.11 6.33
CA GLY A 353 -25.28 -10.79 5.04
C GLY A 353 -24.77 -9.98 3.83
N LEU A 354 -23.70 -9.20 3.96
CA LEU A 354 -23.24 -8.28 2.92
C LEU A 354 -22.36 -8.93 1.84
N PRO A 355 -21.31 -9.75 2.16
CA PRO A 355 -20.41 -10.31 1.16
C PRO A 355 -21.10 -11.26 0.20
N GLY A 356 -20.69 -11.24 -1.09
CA GLY A 356 -21.26 -12.11 -2.11
C GLY A 356 -22.68 -11.72 -2.55
N ARG A 357 -23.04 -10.46 -2.39
CA ARG A 357 -24.30 -9.87 -2.92
C ARG A 357 -23.99 -8.60 -3.68
N VAL A 358 -24.73 -8.35 -4.76
CA VAL A 358 -24.62 -7.11 -5.54
C VAL A 358 -25.10 -5.94 -4.68
N GLY A 359 -24.39 -4.82 -4.71
CA GLY A 359 -24.71 -3.63 -3.94
C GLY A 359 -24.30 -3.67 -2.47
N SER A 360 -23.66 -4.75 -2.01
CA SER A 360 -23.19 -4.89 -0.63
C SER A 360 -21.86 -5.62 -0.57
N GLY A 361 -21.10 -5.46 0.53
CA GLY A 361 -19.86 -6.20 0.67
C GLY A 361 -18.94 -5.78 1.81
N TYR A 362 -17.83 -6.49 1.89
CA TYR A 362 -16.64 -6.11 2.64
C TYR A 362 -15.50 -5.86 1.67
N GLY A 363 -14.66 -4.87 1.94
CA GLY A 363 -13.46 -4.58 1.16
C GLY A 363 -12.38 -3.84 1.93
N CYS A 364 -11.16 -3.93 1.41
CA CYS A 364 -10.01 -3.21 1.94
C CYS A 364 -9.58 -2.12 0.96
N LEU A 365 -9.42 -0.89 1.45
CA LEU A 365 -8.96 0.23 0.64
C LEU A 365 -7.45 0.17 0.47
N THR A 366 -6.96 -0.50 -0.59
CA THR A 366 -5.55 -0.56 -0.95
C THR A 366 -4.96 0.85 -1.11
N GLY A 367 -3.75 1.08 -0.60
CA GLY A 367 -3.14 2.42 -0.56
C GLY A 367 -2.23 2.74 -1.73
N GLN A 368 -1.26 1.88 -2.03
CA GLN A 368 -0.21 2.12 -3.03
C GLN A 368 -0.68 1.79 -4.44
N GLY A 369 -0.03 2.41 -5.44
CA GLY A 369 -0.39 2.30 -6.85
C GLY A 369 -0.59 0.86 -7.34
N ASN A 370 0.39 -0.01 -7.12
CA ASN A 370 0.27 -1.45 -7.40
C ASN A 370 0.26 -2.31 -6.14
N GLY A 371 -0.33 -1.79 -5.06
CA GLY A 371 -0.43 -2.54 -3.80
C GLY A 371 -1.25 -3.82 -3.91
N GLN A 372 -2.16 -3.91 -4.89
CA GLN A 372 -2.90 -5.13 -5.21
C GLN A 372 -2.00 -6.08 -6.01
N GLY A 373 -1.52 -5.71 -7.20
CA GLY A 373 -0.72 -6.56 -8.06
C GLY A 373 0.61 -6.98 -7.44
N GLY A 374 1.28 -6.08 -6.72
CA GLY A 374 2.55 -6.39 -6.06
C GLY A 374 2.53 -7.61 -5.15
N ARG A 375 1.38 -7.94 -4.53
CA ARG A 375 1.25 -9.12 -3.65
C ARG A 375 0.79 -10.38 -4.37
N GLU A 376 0.41 -10.29 -5.63
CA GLU A 376 -0.13 -11.41 -6.42
C GLU A 376 0.95 -12.18 -7.20
N HIS A 377 2.11 -11.54 -7.43
CA HIS A 377 3.07 -11.96 -8.44
C HIS A 377 4.41 -12.47 -7.89
N GLY A 378 4.50 -12.78 -6.60
CA GLY A 378 5.61 -13.56 -6.05
C GLY A 378 6.75 -12.75 -5.43
N GLN A 379 6.63 -11.41 -5.26
CA GLN A 379 7.62 -10.65 -4.47
C GLN A 379 7.40 -10.73 -2.94
N LYS A 380 6.46 -11.56 -2.45
CA LYS A 380 6.26 -11.85 -1.03
C LYS A 380 7.05 -13.07 -0.59
N ALA A 381 7.44 -13.08 0.67
CA ALA A 381 8.29 -14.10 1.27
C ALA A 381 7.78 -15.54 1.14
N ASP A 382 6.48 -15.72 1.25
CA ASP A 382 5.78 -17.01 1.36
C ASP A 382 5.00 -17.41 0.10
N GLN A 383 5.08 -16.60 -0.97
CA GLN A 383 4.20 -16.75 -2.13
C GLN A 383 4.96 -16.79 -3.46
N LEU A 384 4.43 -17.61 -4.36
CA LEU A 384 4.73 -17.67 -5.79
C LEU A 384 3.64 -16.93 -6.59
N PRO A 385 3.82 -16.68 -7.90
CA PRO A 385 2.81 -16.05 -8.74
C PRO A 385 1.43 -16.72 -8.65
N GLY A 386 0.35 -15.92 -8.72
CA GLY A 386 -1.03 -16.39 -8.62
C GLY A 386 -1.50 -16.70 -7.19
N TYR A 387 -0.88 -16.10 -6.16
CA TYR A 387 -1.13 -16.40 -4.73
C TYR A 387 -0.83 -17.85 -4.34
N ARG A 388 0.03 -18.55 -5.07
CA ARG A 388 0.43 -19.89 -4.70
C ARG A 388 1.35 -19.87 -3.49
N SER A 389 1.14 -20.82 -2.56
CA SER A 389 2.08 -21.03 -1.46
C SER A 389 3.39 -21.64 -2.00
N ILE A 390 4.53 -21.06 -1.63
CA ILE A 390 5.83 -21.65 -1.96
C ILE A 390 6.08 -22.97 -1.23
N SER A 391 5.35 -23.25 -0.16
CA SER A 391 5.42 -24.50 0.58
C SER A 391 4.61 -25.64 -0.06
N ASP A 392 3.77 -25.35 -1.07
CA ASP A 392 3.02 -26.33 -1.80
C ASP A 392 3.87 -26.97 -2.93
N PRO A 393 4.16 -28.28 -2.90
CA PRO A 393 4.96 -28.93 -3.93
C PRO A 393 4.37 -28.82 -5.33
N ALA A 394 3.04 -28.83 -5.47
CA ALA A 394 2.38 -28.70 -6.78
C ALA A 394 2.55 -27.28 -7.34
N ALA A 395 2.45 -26.25 -6.48
CA ALA A 395 2.71 -24.87 -6.84
C ALA A 395 4.17 -24.65 -7.28
N ARG A 396 5.12 -25.24 -6.55
CA ARG A 396 6.56 -25.20 -6.89
C ARG A 396 6.81 -25.85 -8.26
N ALA A 397 6.29 -27.05 -8.47
CA ALA A 397 6.46 -27.77 -9.72
C ALA A 397 5.87 -27.00 -10.92
N HIS A 398 4.68 -26.40 -10.77
CA HIS A 398 4.04 -25.59 -11.80
C HIS A 398 4.92 -24.38 -12.19
N VAL A 399 5.32 -23.59 -11.19
CA VAL A 399 6.08 -22.35 -11.42
C VAL A 399 7.50 -22.65 -11.92
N ALA A 400 8.16 -23.68 -11.38
CA ALA A 400 9.47 -24.12 -11.85
C ALA A 400 9.46 -24.57 -13.32
N ALA A 401 8.39 -25.27 -13.75
CA ALA A 401 8.21 -25.63 -15.16
C ALA A 401 8.11 -24.40 -16.07
N VAL A 402 7.40 -23.34 -15.66
CA VAL A 402 7.32 -22.09 -16.41
C VAL A 402 8.68 -21.39 -16.45
N TRP A 403 9.42 -21.37 -15.35
CA TRP A 403 10.75 -20.77 -15.25
C TRP A 403 11.85 -21.63 -15.86
N SER A 404 11.54 -22.88 -16.30
CA SER A 404 12.49 -23.85 -16.85
C SER A 404 13.64 -24.16 -15.89
N VAL A 405 13.31 -24.35 -14.60
CA VAL A 405 14.25 -24.74 -13.54
C VAL A 405 13.77 -25.99 -12.81
N ASP A 406 14.67 -26.65 -12.10
CA ASP A 406 14.32 -27.76 -11.22
C ASP A 406 13.57 -27.21 -9.97
N PRO A 407 12.36 -27.71 -9.63
CA PRO A 407 11.59 -27.26 -8.47
C PRO A 407 12.34 -27.42 -7.13
N ASP A 408 13.28 -28.38 -7.05
CA ASP A 408 14.08 -28.61 -5.83
C ASP A 408 15.15 -27.52 -5.62
N THR A 409 15.51 -26.77 -6.66
CA THR A 409 16.45 -25.64 -6.56
C THR A 409 15.80 -24.36 -6.01
N LEU A 410 14.48 -24.27 -6.03
CA LEU A 410 13.80 -23.11 -5.47
C LEU A 410 13.95 -23.11 -3.92
N PRO A 411 14.24 -21.97 -3.29
CA PRO A 411 14.31 -21.86 -1.85
C PRO A 411 12.96 -22.13 -1.19
N GLY A 412 12.96 -22.40 0.12
CA GLY A 412 11.76 -22.46 0.94
C GLY A 412 11.10 -21.11 1.16
N PRO A 413 10.07 -21.02 2.03
CA PRO A 413 9.47 -19.77 2.40
C PRO A 413 10.47 -18.88 3.15
N GLY A 414 10.46 -17.58 2.82
CA GLY A 414 11.21 -16.56 3.54
C GLY A 414 10.49 -16.07 4.81
N VAL A 415 10.85 -14.88 5.25
CA VAL A 415 10.28 -14.25 6.45
C VAL A 415 9.64 -12.91 6.11
N PRO A 416 8.62 -12.46 6.88
CA PRO A 416 8.01 -11.14 6.68
C PRO A 416 9.02 -9.99 6.79
N ALA A 417 8.74 -8.88 6.12
CA ALA A 417 9.63 -7.73 5.94
C ALA A 417 10.31 -7.25 7.24
N MET A 418 9.59 -7.17 8.38
CA MET A 418 10.20 -6.76 9.65
C MET A 418 11.22 -7.76 10.17
N GLN A 419 10.97 -9.04 10.00
CA GLN A 419 11.92 -10.09 10.37
C GLN A 419 13.12 -10.11 9.41
N LEU A 420 12.89 -9.84 8.11
CA LEU A 420 13.97 -9.66 7.13
C LEU A 420 14.87 -8.50 7.54
N LEU A 421 14.30 -7.31 7.81
CA LEU A 421 15.04 -6.13 8.26
C LEU A 421 15.75 -6.37 9.60
N GLY A 422 15.16 -7.19 10.48
CA GLY A 422 15.77 -7.60 11.74
C GLY A 422 17.02 -8.46 11.59
N ARG A 423 17.21 -9.13 10.45
CA ARG A 423 18.38 -9.98 10.16
C ARG A 423 19.54 -9.26 9.50
N LEU A 424 19.36 -8.00 9.08
CA LEU A 424 20.41 -7.23 8.40
C LEU A 424 21.60 -6.98 9.32
N GLY A 425 22.80 -7.32 8.86
CA GLY A 425 24.05 -7.12 9.56
C GLY A 425 24.27 -8.01 10.81
N GLU A 426 23.35 -8.93 11.12
CA GLU A 426 23.50 -9.86 12.25
C GLU A 426 24.44 -11.02 11.89
N PRO A 427 25.14 -11.60 12.87
CA PRO A 427 25.92 -12.83 12.65
C PRO A 427 25.03 -13.98 12.13
N GLY A 428 25.39 -14.56 10.99
CA GLY A 428 24.57 -15.57 10.29
C GLY A 428 23.26 -15.03 9.69
N GLY A 429 23.11 -13.72 9.62
CA GLY A 429 21.99 -13.02 8.99
C GLY A 429 22.29 -12.54 7.57
N ILE A 430 21.56 -11.53 7.13
CA ILE A 430 21.66 -10.95 5.79
C ILE A 430 22.84 -9.98 5.77
N ARG A 431 23.76 -10.19 4.82
CA ARG A 431 24.98 -9.40 4.59
C ARG A 431 24.84 -8.44 3.41
N ALA A 432 23.99 -8.80 2.42
CA ALA A 432 23.72 -7.96 1.26
C ALA A 432 22.23 -7.73 1.11
N LEU A 433 21.82 -6.50 0.78
CA LEU A 433 20.41 -6.16 0.51
C LEU A 433 20.29 -5.40 -0.81
N LEU A 434 19.36 -5.87 -1.67
CA LEU A 434 18.95 -5.16 -2.87
C LEU A 434 17.57 -4.52 -2.62
N VAL A 435 17.48 -3.19 -2.78
CA VAL A 435 16.24 -2.42 -2.52
C VAL A 435 15.72 -1.83 -3.82
N HIS A 436 14.44 -2.07 -4.10
CA HIS A 436 13.76 -1.61 -5.32
C HIS A 436 12.48 -0.84 -4.96
N GLY A 437 12.39 0.42 -5.37
CA GLY A 437 11.18 1.24 -5.21
C GLY A 437 10.73 1.47 -3.76
N SER A 438 11.66 1.45 -2.79
CA SER A 438 11.37 1.63 -1.36
C SER A 438 12.40 2.51 -0.67
N ASN A 439 11.92 3.46 0.15
CA ASN A 439 12.77 4.33 0.97
C ASN A 439 12.66 3.91 2.46
N LEU A 440 13.39 2.87 2.82
CA LEU A 440 13.34 2.20 4.14
C LEU A 440 13.69 3.12 5.29
N VAL A 441 14.66 4.03 5.11
CA VAL A 441 15.11 4.99 6.14
C VAL A 441 13.95 5.86 6.66
N VAL A 442 12.97 6.16 5.80
CA VAL A 442 11.81 6.97 6.18
C VAL A 442 10.58 6.11 6.47
N SER A 443 10.36 5.04 5.71
CA SER A 443 9.10 4.31 5.71
C SER A 443 9.04 3.11 6.66
N ALA A 444 10.17 2.54 7.07
CA ALA A 444 10.17 1.39 7.98
C ALA A 444 9.87 1.81 9.43
N PRO A 445 9.11 1.00 10.20
CA PRO A 445 8.94 1.24 11.63
C PRO A 445 10.25 1.01 12.38
N GLY A 446 10.42 1.69 13.53
CA GLY A 446 11.71 1.64 14.24
C GLY A 446 12.87 2.15 13.37
N ALA A 447 12.62 3.22 12.61
CA ALA A 447 13.49 3.70 11.53
C ALA A 447 14.93 4.00 11.98
N VAL A 448 15.17 4.29 13.25
CA VAL A 448 16.52 4.48 13.80
C VAL A 448 17.29 3.15 13.71
N GLN A 449 16.74 2.07 14.27
CA GLN A 449 17.35 0.75 14.27
C GLN A 449 17.51 0.20 12.84
N VAL A 450 16.49 0.39 11.98
CA VAL A 450 16.58 -0.05 10.56
C VAL A 450 17.71 0.68 9.86
N THR A 451 17.90 1.98 10.10
CA THR A 451 19.01 2.75 9.52
C THR A 451 20.38 2.22 9.97
N GLU A 452 20.53 1.87 11.25
CA GLU A 452 21.76 1.27 11.79
C GLU A 452 22.06 -0.09 11.14
N ARG A 453 21.03 -0.94 10.98
CA ARG A 453 21.15 -2.25 10.33
C ARG A 453 21.51 -2.14 8.84
N LEU A 454 20.94 -1.16 8.11
CA LEU A 454 21.34 -0.89 6.72
C LEU A 454 22.82 -0.51 6.61
N ARG A 455 23.34 0.27 7.56
CA ARG A 455 24.77 0.63 7.62
C ARG A 455 25.71 -0.53 8.01
N ALA A 456 25.18 -1.57 8.64
CA ALA A 456 25.93 -2.75 9.04
C ALA A 456 26.05 -3.81 7.93
N LEU A 457 25.45 -3.59 6.76
CA LEU A 457 25.56 -4.48 5.60
C LEU A 457 26.95 -4.37 4.97
N ASP A 458 27.42 -5.50 4.41
CA ASP A 458 28.60 -5.51 3.57
C ASP A 458 28.29 -4.94 2.17
N LEU A 459 27.04 -5.10 1.68
CA LEU A 459 26.62 -4.57 0.39
C LEU A 459 25.17 -4.10 0.45
N LEU A 460 24.94 -2.82 0.24
CA LEU A 460 23.62 -2.23 0.01
C LEU A 460 23.52 -1.72 -1.42
N VAL A 461 22.62 -2.30 -2.21
CA VAL A 461 22.30 -1.86 -3.58
C VAL A 461 20.91 -1.26 -3.59
N VAL A 462 20.76 -0.05 -4.14
CA VAL A 462 19.47 0.64 -4.24
C VAL A 462 19.17 1.03 -5.68
N CYS A 463 18.05 0.55 -6.21
CA CYS A 463 17.48 1.02 -7.47
C CYS A 463 16.51 2.15 -7.17
N ASP A 464 16.83 3.37 -7.58
CA ASP A 464 16.00 4.55 -7.38
C ASP A 464 16.20 5.54 -8.55
N PHE A 465 15.28 6.47 -8.70
CA PHE A 465 15.38 7.51 -9.72
C PHE A 465 15.87 8.87 -9.14
N VAL A 466 15.94 8.98 -7.83
CA VAL A 466 16.46 10.14 -7.09
C VAL A 466 17.30 9.66 -5.89
N PRO A 467 18.19 10.49 -5.35
CA PRO A 467 18.96 10.18 -4.14
C PRO A 467 18.04 10.23 -2.90
N SER A 468 17.23 9.18 -2.72
CA SER A 468 16.43 9.01 -1.51
C SER A 468 17.32 8.75 -0.28
N GLU A 469 16.76 8.91 0.92
CA GLU A 469 17.50 8.72 2.17
C GLU A 469 18.09 7.30 2.27
N THR A 470 17.46 6.30 1.64
CA THR A 470 18.01 4.94 1.56
C THR A 470 19.12 4.85 0.51
N ALA A 471 18.94 5.47 -0.66
CA ALA A 471 19.97 5.51 -1.69
C ALA A 471 21.25 6.21 -1.23
N LEU A 472 21.14 7.24 -0.40
CA LEU A 472 22.31 7.92 0.19
C LEU A 472 23.15 7.05 1.15
N LEU A 473 22.59 5.94 1.66
CA LEU A 473 23.32 4.95 2.46
C LEU A 473 23.96 3.84 1.63
N ALA A 474 23.55 3.68 0.38
CA ALA A 474 23.93 2.54 -0.46
C ALA A 474 25.43 2.53 -0.83
N ASP A 475 25.96 1.34 -1.07
CA ASP A 475 27.27 1.13 -1.72
C ASP A 475 27.16 1.34 -3.23
N VAL A 476 26.03 0.93 -3.81
CA VAL A 476 25.74 1.12 -5.23
C VAL A 476 24.32 1.63 -5.41
N VAL A 477 24.17 2.71 -6.20
CA VAL A 477 22.88 3.27 -6.60
C VAL A 477 22.71 3.11 -8.11
N LEU A 478 21.63 2.48 -8.54
CA LEU A 478 21.32 2.25 -9.95
C LEU A 478 20.16 3.14 -10.38
N PRO A 479 20.34 4.01 -11.39
CA PRO A 479 19.31 4.90 -11.90
C PRO A 479 18.27 4.12 -12.71
N VAL A 480 17.01 4.12 -12.29
CA VAL A 480 15.93 3.37 -12.93
C VAL A 480 14.84 4.26 -13.51
N THR A 481 14.03 3.68 -14.41
CA THR A 481 12.91 4.34 -15.05
C THR A 481 11.85 4.79 -14.05
N GLN A 482 11.21 5.93 -14.37
CA GLN A 482 10.01 6.41 -13.69
C GLN A 482 8.74 5.94 -14.42
N TRP A 483 7.62 6.12 -13.75
CA TRP A 483 6.30 5.68 -14.16
C TRP A 483 5.84 6.09 -15.58
N ALA A 484 6.28 7.24 -16.10
CA ALA A 484 5.95 7.71 -17.45
C ALA A 484 6.97 7.27 -18.51
N GLU A 485 8.09 6.69 -18.08
CA GLU A 485 9.22 6.27 -18.91
C GLU A 485 9.18 4.76 -19.21
N GLU A 486 8.15 4.05 -18.74
CA GLU A 486 8.06 2.59 -18.80
C GLU A 486 6.73 2.07 -19.31
N GLU A 487 6.76 0.87 -19.88
CA GLU A 487 5.61 0.05 -20.21
C GLU A 487 5.35 -1.00 -19.14
N GLY A 488 4.10 -1.46 -19.02
CA GLY A 488 3.73 -2.55 -18.14
C GLY A 488 2.26 -2.55 -17.80
N THR A 489 1.93 -3.28 -16.73
CA THR A 489 0.57 -3.33 -16.17
C THR A 489 0.58 -3.05 -14.67
N MET A 490 -0.55 -2.60 -14.17
CA MET A 490 -0.81 -2.38 -12.75
C MET A 490 -2.15 -3.04 -12.39
N THR A 491 -2.35 -3.40 -11.12
CA THR A 491 -3.65 -3.88 -10.66
C THR A 491 -4.24 -2.90 -9.65
N SER A 492 -5.42 -2.35 -9.94
CA SER A 492 -6.12 -1.40 -9.08
C SER A 492 -6.69 -2.06 -7.82
N LEU A 493 -7.21 -1.25 -6.89
CA LEU A 493 -7.80 -1.75 -5.63
C LEU A 493 -9.03 -2.67 -5.84
N GLU A 494 -9.65 -2.64 -7.00
CA GLU A 494 -10.81 -3.50 -7.36
C GLU A 494 -10.40 -4.76 -8.15
N GLY A 495 -9.08 -5.03 -8.28
CA GLY A 495 -8.58 -6.19 -9.03
C GLY A 495 -8.62 -6.00 -10.55
N ARG A 496 -8.85 -4.78 -11.04
CA ARG A 496 -8.78 -4.45 -12.47
C ARG A 496 -7.34 -4.34 -12.91
N VAL A 497 -6.97 -5.03 -13.99
CA VAL A 497 -5.65 -4.94 -14.61
C VAL A 497 -5.65 -3.78 -15.60
N ILE A 498 -4.68 -2.89 -15.45
CA ILE A 498 -4.63 -1.59 -16.15
C ILE A 498 -3.30 -1.46 -16.87
N ARG A 499 -3.34 -1.02 -18.14
CA ARG A 499 -2.12 -0.71 -18.90
C ARG A 499 -1.44 0.55 -18.40
N ARG A 500 -0.17 0.45 -18.05
CA ARG A 500 0.74 1.59 -17.94
C ARG A 500 1.46 1.74 -19.26
N ARG A 501 1.28 2.89 -19.93
CA ARG A 501 1.92 3.20 -21.19
C ARG A 501 3.03 4.21 -21.01
N LYS A 502 4.16 3.93 -21.62
CA LYS A 502 5.26 4.87 -21.73
C LYS A 502 4.80 6.12 -22.48
N ALA A 503 5.05 7.30 -21.91
CA ALA A 503 4.68 8.57 -22.48
C ALA A 503 5.89 9.42 -22.90
N ILE A 504 7.04 9.17 -22.28
CA ILE A 504 8.32 9.85 -22.58
C ILE A 504 9.45 8.84 -22.58
N ASP A 505 10.53 9.15 -23.30
CA ASP A 505 11.74 8.36 -23.21
C ASP A 505 12.47 8.65 -21.88
N PRO A 506 13.08 7.62 -21.27
CA PRO A 506 13.93 7.83 -20.10
C PRO A 506 15.15 8.68 -20.48
N PRO A 507 15.71 9.45 -19.54
CA PRO A 507 16.97 10.14 -19.77
C PRO A 507 18.09 9.16 -20.18
N PRO A 508 19.05 9.59 -21.02
CA PRO A 508 20.20 8.75 -21.35
C PRO A 508 20.91 8.22 -20.09
N GLY A 509 21.26 6.95 -20.10
CA GLY A 509 21.91 6.29 -18.97
C GLY A 509 20.96 5.64 -17.94
N VAL A 510 19.66 5.89 -18.02
CA VAL A 510 18.64 5.23 -17.17
C VAL A 510 18.22 3.89 -17.80
N ARG A 511 18.04 2.85 -16.99
CA ARG A 511 17.57 1.52 -17.41
C ARG A 511 16.32 1.10 -16.66
N SER A 512 15.51 0.23 -17.26
CA SER A 512 14.43 -0.47 -16.54
C SER A 512 15.02 -1.46 -15.54
N GLU A 513 14.33 -1.72 -14.42
CA GLU A 513 14.75 -2.80 -13.52
C GLU A 513 14.71 -4.18 -14.20
N LEU A 514 13.89 -4.38 -15.24
CA LEU A 514 13.92 -5.61 -16.03
C LEU A 514 15.29 -5.81 -16.70
N ASP A 515 15.86 -4.74 -17.26
CA ASP A 515 17.22 -4.76 -17.86
C ASP A 515 18.28 -5.00 -16.78
N VAL A 516 18.14 -4.36 -15.62
CA VAL A 516 19.08 -4.50 -14.49
C VAL A 516 19.11 -5.95 -13.99
N TRP A 517 17.93 -6.55 -13.75
CA TRP A 517 17.87 -7.94 -13.27
C TRP A 517 18.32 -8.95 -14.32
N SER A 518 18.02 -8.73 -15.60
CA SER A 518 18.52 -9.57 -16.68
C SER A 518 20.06 -9.55 -16.74
N ALA A 519 20.66 -8.36 -16.71
CA ALA A 519 22.11 -8.19 -16.76
C ALA A 519 22.83 -8.73 -15.52
N LEU A 520 22.22 -8.62 -14.31
CA LEU A 520 22.74 -9.22 -13.10
C LEU A 520 22.59 -10.74 -13.11
N ALA A 521 21.45 -11.27 -13.58
CA ALA A 521 21.21 -12.70 -13.66
C ALA A 521 22.23 -13.40 -14.57
N GLU A 522 22.60 -12.76 -15.71
CA GLU A 522 23.65 -13.25 -16.60
C GLU A 522 25.01 -13.32 -15.88
N ARG A 523 25.41 -12.25 -15.17
CA ARG A 523 26.68 -12.18 -14.42
C ARG A 523 26.74 -13.16 -13.25
N LEU A 524 25.60 -13.45 -12.65
CA LEU A 524 25.48 -14.44 -11.57
C LEU A 524 25.39 -15.88 -12.06
N GLY A 525 25.34 -16.10 -13.40
CA GLY A 525 25.21 -17.44 -13.97
C GLY A 525 23.85 -18.09 -13.70
N ALA A 526 22.77 -17.30 -13.66
CA ALA A 526 21.43 -17.81 -13.40
C ALA A 526 21.00 -18.91 -14.37
N PRO A 527 20.33 -19.99 -13.91
CA PRO A 527 19.97 -21.13 -14.76
C PRO A 527 18.80 -20.83 -15.70
N ALA A 528 18.12 -19.69 -15.57
CA ALA A 528 16.96 -19.31 -16.36
C ALA A 528 17.17 -17.96 -17.05
N ARG A 529 16.47 -17.77 -18.17
CA ARG A 529 16.42 -16.50 -18.89
C ARG A 529 15.52 -15.49 -18.18
N PHE A 530 15.92 -14.22 -18.20
CA PHE A 530 15.13 -13.08 -17.71
C PHE A 530 14.80 -12.19 -18.91
N GLU A 531 13.51 -12.13 -19.24
CA GLU A 531 13.00 -11.29 -20.32
C GLU A 531 13.01 -9.81 -19.89
N THR A 532 13.25 -8.93 -20.85
CA THR A 532 13.26 -7.47 -20.63
C THR A 532 12.08 -6.76 -21.30
N ASP A 533 11.43 -7.42 -22.27
CA ASP A 533 10.20 -6.93 -22.89
C ASP A 533 9.01 -7.15 -21.93
N PRO A 534 8.33 -6.08 -21.46
CA PRO A 534 7.21 -6.21 -20.53
C PRO A 534 6.05 -7.08 -21.06
N ALA A 535 5.82 -7.13 -22.39
CA ALA A 535 4.78 -7.97 -22.97
C ALA A 535 5.13 -9.46 -22.83
N LEU A 536 6.38 -9.84 -23.10
CA LEU A 536 6.86 -11.21 -22.93
C LEU A 536 6.90 -11.62 -21.45
N VAL A 537 7.26 -10.68 -20.56
CA VAL A 537 7.19 -10.91 -19.11
C VAL A 537 5.74 -11.14 -18.67
N MET A 538 4.78 -10.36 -19.19
CA MET A 538 3.35 -10.55 -18.89
C MET A 538 2.86 -11.93 -19.37
N ASP A 539 3.28 -12.40 -20.54
CA ASP A 539 2.94 -13.74 -21.04
C ASP A 539 3.52 -14.85 -20.14
N GLU A 540 4.74 -14.67 -19.62
CA GLU A 540 5.33 -15.61 -18.66
C GLU A 540 4.58 -15.59 -17.33
N LEU A 541 4.25 -14.39 -16.81
CA LEU A 541 3.44 -14.21 -15.61
C LEU A 541 2.06 -14.86 -15.75
N ALA A 542 1.39 -14.68 -16.88
CA ALA A 542 0.10 -15.30 -17.19
C ALA A 542 0.17 -16.81 -17.03
N ARG A 543 1.19 -17.45 -17.65
CA ARG A 543 1.40 -18.91 -17.50
C ARG A 543 1.74 -19.31 -16.06
N ALA A 544 2.56 -18.53 -15.36
CA ALA A 544 2.97 -18.83 -13.98
C ALA A 544 1.81 -18.70 -12.98
N SER A 545 0.87 -17.78 -13.21
CA SER A 545 -0.32 -17.58 -12.37
C SER A 545 -1.51 -18.47 -12.74
N ALA A 546 -1.53 -19.05 -13.94
CA ALA A 546 -2.65 -19.83 -14.48
C ALA A 546 -3.10 -20.96 -13.53
N GLY A 547 -4.40 -21.01 -13.17
CA GLY A 547 -4.95 -21.94 -12.19
C GLY A 547 -4.68 -21.58 -10.72
N GLY A 548 -4.06 -20.43 -10.43
CA GLY A 548 -3.94 -19.89 -9.08
C GLY A 548 -5.18 -19.10 -8.65
N ILE A 549 -5.20 -18.65 -7.41
CA ILE A 549 -6.30 -17.78 -6.90
C ILE A 549 -6.34 -16.46 -7.67
N ALA A 550 -5.20 -15.82 -7.83
CA ALA A 550 -5.05 -14.65 -8.69
C ALA A 550 -4.62 -15.11 -10.09
N ASP A 551 -5.57 -15.62 -10.85
CA ASP A 551 -5.34 -16.19 -12.19
C ASP A 551 -5.34 -15.08 -13.25
N TYR A 552 -4.20 -14.91 -13.90
CA TYR A 552 -3.98 -13.97 -15.01
C TYR A 552 -3.84 -14.69 -16.35
N GLY A 553 -4.16 -15.99 -16.45
CA GLY A 553 -3.95 -16.82 -17.64
C GLY A 553 -4.54 -16.25 -18.93
N GLY A 554 -5.62 -15.47 -18.83
CA GLY A 554 -6.23 -14.79 -19.96
C GLY A 554 -5.85 -13.31 -20.13
N VAL A 555 -4.90 -12.78 -19.36
CA VAL A 555 -4.49 -11.38 -19.44
C VAL A 555 -3.28 -11.23 -20.37
N SER A 556 -3.33 -10.29 -21.30
CA SER A 556 -2.19 -9.91 -22.14
C SER A 556 -2.20 -8.41 -22.43
N HIS A 557 -1.05 -7.84 -22.76
CA HIS A 557 -0.95 -6.46 -23.22
C HIS A 557 -1.89 -6.19 -24.39
N GLU A 558 -1.93 -7.10 -25.38
CA GLU A 558 -2.79 -6.98 -26.57
C GLU A 558 -4.26 -6.82 -26.20
N ARG A 559 -4.79 -7.61 -25.26
CA ARG A 559 -6.18 -7.52 -24.82
C ARG A 559 -6.46 -6.17 -24.15
N LEU A 560 -5.58 -5.74 -23.27
CA LEU A 560 -5.71 -4.46 -22.57
C LEU A 560 -5.59 -3.26 -23.54
N ASP A 561 -4.74 -3.38 -24.58
CA ASP A 561 -4.57 -2.34 -25.61
C ASP A 561 -5.76 -2.25 -26.54
N ARG A 562 -6.53 -3.34 -26.74
CA ARG A 562 -7.83 -3.29 -27.42
C ARG A 562 -8.95 -2.62 -26.60
N GLY A 563 -8.70 -2.38 -25.31
CA GLY A 563 -9.66 -1.79 -24.37
C GLY A 563 -10.49 -2.79 -23.58
N ASP A 564 -10.07 -4.09 -23.52
CA ASP A 564 -10.75 -5.08 -22.69
C ASP A 564 -10.64 -4.67 -21.21
N GLU A 565 -11.77 -4.66 -20.48
CA GLU A 565 -11.85 -4.38 -19.06
C GLU A 565 -11.69 -5.67 -18.24
N ILE A 566 -10.46 -6.02 -17.88
CA ILE A 566 -10.18 -7.28 -17.22
C ILE A 566 -10.00 -7.12 -15.72
N HIS A 567 -10.76 -7.89 -14.95
CA HIS A 567 -10.54 -8.11 -13.51
C HIS A 567 -10.16 -9.57 -13.30
N TRP A 568 -9.10 -9.81 -12.51
CA TRP A 568 -8.75 -11.19 -12.17
C TRP A 568 -9.75 -11.80 -11.16
N PRO A 569 -9.96 -13.11 -11.12
CA PRO A 569 -9.43 -14.17 -11.99
C PRO A 569 -9.90 -14.05 -13.45
N CYS A 570 -8.97 -14.29 -14.38
CA CYS A 570 -9.23 -14.35 -15.81
C CYS A 570 -8.44 -15.53 -16.40
N PRO A 571 -8.98 -16.77 -16.35
CA PRO A 571 -8.21 -17.99 -16.56
C PRO A 571 -7.83 -18.26 -18.01
N ASP A 572 -8.52 -17.68 -18.98
CA ASP A 572 -8.26 -17.90 -20.41
C ASP A 572 -8.57 -16.65 -21.24
N PRO A 573 -8.05 -16.55 -22.47
CA PRO A 573 -8.24 -15.38 -23.34
C PRO A 573 -9.68 -15.06 -23.74
N ALA A 574 -10.61 -16.02 -23.65
CA ALA A 574 -12.04 -15.80 -23.94
C ALA A 574 -12.83 -15.36 -22.70
N HIS A 575 -12.25 -15.51 -21.52
CA HIS A 575 -12.91 -15.15 -20.26
C HIS A 575 -13.00 -13.62 -20.12
N PRO A 576 -14.19 -13.05 -19.78
CA PRO A 576 -14.37 -11.60 -19.69
C PRO A 576 -13.73 -10.96 -18.44
N GLY A 577 -13.12 -11.74 -17.56
CA GLY A 577 -12.70 -11.31 -16.23
C GLY A 577 -13.80 -11.46 -15.19
N THR A 578 -13.46 -11.22 -13.92
CA THR A 578 -14.35 -11.42 -12.75
C THR A 578 -14.49 -10.11 -11.97
N PRO A 579 -15.30 -9.14 -12.42
CA PRO A 579 -15.44 -7.85 -11.73
C PRO A 579 -16.03 -7.99 -10.32
N ARG A 580 -16.93 -8.98 -10.08
CA ARG A 580 -17.48 -9.30 -8.75
C ARG A 580 -17.12 -10.73 -8.38
N ALA A 581 -16.22 -10.87 -7.45
CA ALA A 581 -15.89 -12.13 -6.83
C ALA A 581 -16.91 -12.47 -5.72
N LEU A 582 -16.97 -13.74 -5.30
CA LEU A 582 -17.75 -14.24 -4.16
C LEU A 582 -19.29 -14.30 -4.38
N LEU A 583 -19.82 -13.97 -5.56
CA LEU A 583 -21.27 -14.01 -5.80
C LEU A 583 -21.82 -15.44 -5.64
N ASP A 584 -21.23 -16.40 -6.34
CA ASP A 584 -21.71 -17.78 -6.36
C ASP A 584 -21.24 -18.56 -5.13
N ARG A 585 -19.94 -18.48 -4.83
CA ARG A 585 -19.30 -19.17 -3.71
C ARG A 585 -18.09 -18.38 -3.20
N PHE A 586 -17.69 -18.65 -1.97
CA PHE A 586 -16.41 -18.21 -1.43
C PHE A 586 -15.27 -19.13 -1.92
N ALA A 587 -14.06 -18.60 -1.98
CA ALA A 587 -12.89 -19.35 -2.45
C ALA A 587 -12.29 -20.29 -1.37
N THR A 588 -13.10 -20.73 -0.43
CA THR A 588 -12.80 -21.72 0.58
C THR A 588 -13.08 -23.14 0.06
N PRO A 589 -12.50 -24.19 0.64
CA PRO A 589 -12.71 -25.56 0.15
C PRO A 589 -14.17 -26.00 0.10
N ASP A 590 -14.98 -25.61 1.09
CA ASP A 590 -16.41 -25.91 1.18
C ASP A 590 -17.31 -24.88 0.48
N GLY A 591 -16.73 -23.79 -0.03
CA GLY A 591 -17.46 -22.71 -0.70
C GLY A 591 -18.18 -21.75 0.26
N ARG A 592 -17.98 -21.86 1.58
CA ARG A 592 -18.61 -21.04 2.62
C ARG A 592 -17.60 -20.08 3.24
N ALA A 593 -18.04 -18.88 3.60
CA ALA A 593 -17.23 -17.96 4.39
C ALA A 593 -17.06 -18.46 5.83
N ARG A 594 -15.99 -18.05 6.49
CA ARG A 594 -15.68 -18.42 7.86
C ARG A 594 -15.73 -17.20 8.77
N MET A 595 -16.56 -17.26 9.79
CA MET A 595 -16.49 -16.36 10.94
C MET A 595 -15.57 -16.97 12.00
N LEU A 596 -14.73 -16.15 12.59
CA LEU A 596 -13.76 -16.58 13.60
C LEU A 596 -13.89 -15.67 14.83
N PRO A 597 -14.05 -16.19 16.04
CA PRO A 597 -14.04 -15.39 17.25
C PRO A 597 -12.68 -14.70 17.43
N VAL A 598 -12.70 -13.45 17.84
CA VAL A 598 -11.50 -12.66 18.13
C VAL A 598 -11.65 -11.95 19.47
N GLU A 599 -10.50 -11.69 20.12
CA GLU A 599 -10.45 -11.04 21.42
C GLU A 599 -9.58 -9.78 21.33
N PRO A 600 -9.99 -8.67 21.96
CA PRO A 600 -9.15 -7.49 22.08
C PRO A 600 -8.00 -7.75 23.05
N ARG A 601 -6.78 -7.49 22.62
CA ARG A 601 -5.56 -7.70 23.41
C ARG A 601 -4.86 -6.40 23.82
N GLY A 602 -5.45 -5.23 23.48
CA GLY A 602 -4.82 -3.94 23.70
C GLY A 602 -3.75 -3.61 22.65
N VAL A 603 -2.87 -2.71 23.01
CA VAL A 603 -1.74 -2.26 22.19
C VAL A 603 -0.43 -2.73 22.83
N ASP A 604 0.58 -3.02 22.02
CA ASP A 604 1.89 -3.48 22.53
C ASP A 604 2.66 -2.37 23.28
N ASP A 605 2.43 -1.11 22.92
CA ASP A 605 3.08 0.05 23.56
C ASP A 605 2.09 0.83 24.41
N GLU A 606 1.79 0.31 25.60
CA GLU A 606 0.82 0.90 26.53
C GLU A 606 1.29 2.24 27.12
N LEU A 607 0.31 3.09 27.48
CA LEU A 607 0.55 4.34 28.20
C LEU A 607 1.17 4.09 29.58
N ARG A 608 2.14 4.96 29.95
CA ARG A 608 2.86 4.92 31.22
C ARG A 608 3.22 6.33 31.68
N SER A 609 3.65 6.49 32.93
CA SER A 609 3.95 7.82 33.50
C SER A 609 5.01 8.60 32.69
N GLY A 610 5.97 7.91 32.07
CA GLY A 610 6.98 8.53 31.21
C GLY A 610 6.56 8.73 29.75
N ALA A 611 5.40 8.20 29.33
CA ALA A 611 4.84 8.28 27.98
C ALA A 611 3.29 8.27 28.06
N PRO A 612 2.67 9.38 28.50
CA PRO A 612 1.24 9.41 28.82
C PRO A 612 0.32 9.73 27.64
N TYR A 613 0.85 9.86 26.42
CA TYR A 613 0.09 10.18 25.22
C TYR A 613 0.28 9.12 24.15
N TYR A 614 -0.74 8.90 23.33
CA TYR A 614 -0.61 8.10 22.11
C TYR A 614 -0.26 8.99 20.91
N ALA A 615 0.81 8.67 20.22
CA ALA A 615 1.09 9.19 18.89
C ALA A 615 0.49 8.26 17.84
N ILE A 616 -0.32 8.82 16.95
CA ILE A 616 -0.82 8.17 15.75
C ILE A 616 -0.15 8.77 14.52
N THR A 617 0.14 7.93 13.52
CA THR A 617 0.76 8.37 12.28
C THR A 617 -0.24 8.34 11.13
N GLY A 618 -0.06 9.24 10.16
CA GLY A 618 -0.96 9.30 9.01
C GLY A 618 -0.36 10.01 7.82
N ARG A 619 -1.22 10.26 6.83
CA ARG A 619 -0.89 10.98 5.59
C ARG A 619 -1.55 12.34 5.59
N VAL A 620 -0.98 13.25 4.80
CA VAL A 620 -1.57 14.53 4.44
C VAL A 620 -1.82 14.58 2.93
N LEU A 621 -2.68 15.51 2.51
CA LEU A 621 -3.12 15.62 1.12
C LEU A 621 -1.96 15.79 0.14
N GLN A 622 -0.96 16.58 0.50
CA GLN A 622 0.15 16.97 -0.37
C GLN A 622 1.16 15.84 -0.61
N HIS A 623 1.31 14.92 0.35
CA HIS A 623 2.40 13.95 0.28
C HIS A 623 1.95 12.52 0.06
N TYR A 624 2.86 11.72 -0.52
CA TYR A 624 2.65 10.32 -0.82
C TYR A 624 3.78 9.45 -0.24
N GLN A 625 3.42 8.45 0.55
CA GLN A 625 4.33 7.49 1.18
C GLN A 625 5.50 8.20 1.93
N SER A 626 6.76 7.83 1.66
CA SER A 626 7.94 8.47 2.29
C SER A 626 8.16 9.93 1.89
N GLY A 627 7.35 10.47 0.98
CA GLY A 627 7.53 11.82 0.47
C GLY A 627 8.66 11.97 -0.57
N ALA A 628 9.46 10.94 -0.85
CA ALA A 628 10.61 11.04 -1.74
C ALA A 628 10.27 11.66 -3.11
N GLN A 629 9.13 11.33 -3.67
CA GLN A 629 8.64 11.97 -4.91
C GLN A 629 8.02 13.34 -4.65
N THR A 630 7.05 13.42 -3.75
CA THR A 630 6.21 14.60 -3.57
C THR A 630 6.95 15.78 -2.90
N ARG A 631 8.01 15.54 -2.12
CA ARG A 631 8.91 16.58 -1.61
C ARG A 631 9.78 17.25 -2.70
N ARG A 632 9.77 16.71 -3.92
CA ARG A 632 10.42 17.28 -5.12
C ARG A 632 9.46 18.06 -6.02
N VAL A 633 8.18 18.09 -5.67
CA VAL A 633 7.14 18.80 -6.40
C VAL A 633 6.84 20.11 -5.66
N ARG A 634 7.24 21.23 -6.26
CA ARG A 634 7.18 22.56 -5.64
C ARG A 634 5.78 22.93 -5.14
N GLU A 635 4.76 22.64 -5.94
CA GLU A 635 3.37 22.97 -5.62
C GLU A 635 2.87 22.16 -4.40
N LEU A 636 3.33 20.94 -4.22
CA LEU A 636 2.97 20.10 -3.07
C LEU A 636 3.73 20.54 -1.81
N VAL A 637 5.02 20.85 -1.95
CA VAL A 637 5.84 21.35 -0.84
C VAL A 637 5.33 22.71 -0.34
N ALA A 638 4.85 23.59 -1.24
CA ALA A 638 4.26 24.85 -0.84
C ALA A 638 3.02 24.71 0.04
N GLY A 639 2.26 23.60 -0.14
CA GLY A 639 1.06 23.30 0.67
C GLY A 639 1.37 22.67 2.03
N GLU A 640 2.42 21.86 2.14
CA GLU A 640 2.87 21.25 3.41
C GLU A 640 4.40 21.04 3.36
N PRO A 641 5.19 22.06 3.77
CA PRO A 641 6.64 22.03 3.58
C PRO A 641 7.39 21.15 4.58
N ARG A 642 6.82 20.87 5.76
CA ARG A 642 7.43 20.12 6.85
C ARG A 642 6.39 19.34 7.66
N ALA A 643 6.85 18.41 8.48
CA ALA A 643 5.97 17.71 9.43
C ALA A 643 5.38 18.69 10.47
N PHE A 644 4.35 18.22 11.16
CA PHE A 644 3.76 18.90 12.30
C PHE A 644 3.30 17.89 13.36
N VAL A 645 3.16 18.34 14.59
CA VAL A 645 2.52 17.60 15.67
C VAL A 645 1.16 18.23 15.93
N GLN A 646 0.09 17.57 15.48
CA GLN A 646 -1.26 17.99 15.81
C GLN A 646 -1.59 17.56 17.25
N LEU A 647 -1.97 18.48 18.10
CA LEU A 647 -2.33 18.21 19.49
C LEU A 647 -3.52 19.07 19.96
N HIS A 648 -4.25 18.53 20.94
CA HIS A 648 -5.43 19.21 21.47
C HIS A 648 -5.03 20.46 22.27
N PRO A 649 -5.77 21.61 22.17
CA PRO A 649 -5.46 22.83 22.91
C PRO A 649 -5.38 22.66 24.43
N ARG A 650 -6.16 21.75 25.04
CA ARG A 650 -6.06 21.41 26.47
C ARG A 650 -4.70 20.81 26.81
N THR A 651 -4.22 19.91 25.99
CA THR A 651 -2.91 19.26 26.15
C THR A 651 -1.79 20.29 26.00
N ALA A 652 -1.87 21.13 24.98
CA ALA A 652 -0.92 22.23 24.76
C ALA A 652 -0.86 23.18 25.98
N ALA A 653 -2.01 23.61 26.48
CA ALA A 653 -2.09 24.47 27.67
C ALA A 653 -1.47 23.81 28.91
N THR A 654 -1.71 22.50 29.14
CA THR A 654 -1.12 21.74 30.25
C THR A 654 0.41 21.68 30.17
N LEU A 655 0.94 21.60 28.94
CA LEU A 655 2.37 21.47 28.68
C LEU A 655 3.08 22.81 28.43
N GLY A 656 2.33 23.93 28.40
CA GLY A 656 2.88 25.26 28.09
C GLY A 656 3.38 25.37 26.64
N ILE A 657 2.70 24.72 25.69
CA ILE A 657 3.04 24.70 24.27
C ILE A 657 2.14 25.68 23.51
N GLU A 658 2.72 26.48 22.64
CA GLU A 658 2.03 27.44 21.77
C GLU A 658 1.91 26.92 20.33
N GLU A 659 0.98 27.48 19.56
CA GLU A 659 0.83 27.24 18.13
C GLU A 659 2.12 27.54 17.38
N GLY A 660 2.58 26.61 16.51
CA GLY A 660 3.80 26.76 15.72
C GLY A 660 5.10 26.55 16.49
N GLN A 661 5.06 26.39 17.81
CA GLN A 661 6.26 26.08 18.60
C GLN A 661 6.77 24.67 18.28
N ASP A 662 8.08 24.53 18.05
CA ASP A 662 8.65 23.19 17.85
C ASP A 662 8.52 22.37 19.14
N VAL A 663 8.02 21.15 18.99
CA VAL A 663 7.84 20.16 20.07
C VAL A 663 8.54 18.86 19.72
N THR A 664 9.12 18.23 20.74
CA THR A 664 9.76 16.92 20.62
C THR A 664 8.86 15.87 21.25
N LEU A 665 8.45 14.90 20.42
CA LEU A 665 7.88 13.64 20.86
C LEU A 665 9.01 12.63 21.12
N THR A 666 8.93 11.91 22.22
CA THR A 666 9.91 10.86 22.54
C THR A 666 9.21 9.57 22.90
N SER A 667 9.57 8.48 22.24
CA SER A 667 9.20 7.10 22.57
C SER A 667 10.39 6.35 23.17
N ALA A 668 10.22 5.07 23.48
CA ALA A 668 11.31 4.20 23.90
C ALA A 668 12.34 3.94 22.78
N ARG A 669 12.06 4.30 21.51
CA ARG A 669 12.87 3.94 20.32
C ARG A 669 13.56 5.13 19.67
N GLY A 670 13.06 6.34 19.93
CA GLY A 670 13.64 7.54 19.35
C GLY A 670 12.76 8.76 19.55
N SER A 671 13.04 9.82 18.80
CA SER A 671 12.34 11.08 18.89
C SER A 671 11.99 11.64 17.52
N CYS A 672 10.97 12.50 17.50
CA CYS A 672 10.54 13.28 16.34
C CYS A 672 10.28 14.72 16.81
N THR A 673 10.83 15.71 16.10
CA THR A 673 10.66 17.13 16.43
C THR A 673 10.03 17.87 15.26
N ALA A 674 8.89 18.54 15.52
CA ALA A 674 8.17 19.30 14.50
C ALA A 674 7.31 20.39 15.16
N PRO A 675 6.84 21.42 14.43
CA PRO A 675 5.98 22.47 14.99
C PRO A 675 4.63 21.91 15.46
N ALA A 676 4.16 22.44 16.58
CA ALA A 676 2.84 22.18 17.12
C ALA A 676 1.75 22.79 16.24
N ARG A 677 0.70 22.01 15.96
CA ARG A 677 -0.54 22.46 15.30
C ARG A 677 -1.71 22.17 16.23
N LEU A 678 -2.29 23.22 16.82
CA LEU A 678 -3.35 23.05 17.80
C LEU A 678 -4.69 22.82 17.11
N SER A 679 -5.38 21.73 17.47
CA SER A 679 -6.67 21.39 16.87
C SER A 679 -7.57 20.65 17.85
N ARG A 680 -8.86 20.94 17.81
CA ARG A 680 -9.90 20.21 18.54
C ARG A 680 -10.36 18.93 17.84
N GLU A 681 -9.83 18.68 16.66
CA GLU A 681 -10.12 17.49 15.83
C GLU A 681 -9.46 16.21 16.37
N ILE A 682 -8.55 16.35 17.33
CA ILE A 682 -7.87 15.23 17.98
C ILE A 682 -8.23 15.19 19.47
N ARG A 683 -8.21 14.00 20.07
CA ARG A 683 -8.46 13.80 21.49
C ARG A 683 -7.31 14.37 22.34
N PRO A 684 -7.57 14.82 23.61
CA PRO A 684 -6.52 15.35 24.47
C PRO A 684 -5.35 14.41 24.78
N GLU A 685 -5.62 13.11 24.84
CA GLU A 685 -4.65 12.06 25.12
C GLU A 685 -3.91 11.53 23.87
N THR A 686 -4.16 12.13 22.70
CA THR A 686 -3.63 11.66 21.41
C THR A 686 -2.94 12.81 20.67
N VAL A 687 -1.88 12.49 19.93
CA VAL A 687 -1.23 13.39 18.97
C VAL A 687 -1.12 12.72 17.62
N PHE A 688 -1.15 13.52 16.54
CA PHE A 688 -0.99 13.04 15.17
C PHE A 688 0.28 13.60 14.54
N VAL A 689 1.03 12.75 13.80
CA VAL A 689 2.25 13.14 13.08
C VAL A 689 2.21 12.57 11.65
N PRO A 690 2.38 13.38 10.60
CA PRO A 690 2.52 12.87 9.23
C PRO A 690 3.88 12.20 9.04
N PHE A 691 3.88 11.03 8.35
CA PHE A 691 5.10 10.20 8.24
C PHE A 691 5.93 10.42 6.97
N HIS A 692 5.71 11.52 6.26
CA HIS A 692 6.33 11.77 4.94
C HIS A 692 7.73 12.40 4.99
N PHE A 693 8.21 12.74 6.16
CA PHE A 693 9.37 13.62 6.34
C PHE A 693 10.57 12.87 6.94
N PRO A 694 11.79 13.22 6.50
CA PRO A 694 13.03 12.62 6.98
C PRO A 694 13.65 13.41 8.14
N GLY A 695 14.84 13.02 8.55
CA GLY A 695 15.65 13.74 9.52
C GLY A 695 15.02 13.77 10.92
N ALA A 696 15.04 14.93 11.55
CA ALA A 696 14.45 15.14 12.88
C ALA A 696 12.91 15.02 12.89
N GLU A 697 12.27 15.25 11.74
CA GLU A 697 10.81 15.21 11.55
C GLU A 697 10.30 13.78 11.23
N ARG A 698 11.14 12.75 11.28
CA ARG A 698 10.82 11.38 10.92
C ARG A 698 9.92 10.71 11.96
N ALA A 699 8.63 10.63 11.68
CA ALA A 699 7.64 10.01 12.58
C ALA A 699 7.94 8.53 12.89
N ASN A 700 8.48 7.76 11.94
CA ASN A 700 8.82 6.36 12.15
C ASN A 700 10.04 6.11 13.05
N ALA A 701 10.73 7.16 13.50
CA ALA A 701 11.67 7.06 14.60
C ALA A 701 10.97 6.73 15.94
N LEU A 702 9.67 7.05 16.06
CA LEU A 702 8.87 6.80 17.26
C LEU A 702 8.25 5.38 17.27
N THR A 703 7.88 4.85 16.09
CA THR A 703 7.03 3.66 15.96
C THR A 703 7.70 2.40 16.47
N ASN A 704 6.89 1.48 17.02
CA ASN A 704 7.41 0.23 17.56
C ASN A 704 7.50 -0.85 16.45
N PRO A 705 8.45 -1.81 16.58
CA PRO A 705 8.63 -2.89 15.62
C PRO A 705 7.72 -4.11 15.88
N ALA A 706 6.79 -4.04 16.83
CA ALA A 706 5.84 -5.10 17.10
C ALA A 706 5.05 -5.46 15.84
N THR A 707 4.79 -6.74 15.65
CA THR A 707 4.15 -7.23 14.43
C THR A 707 2.96 -8.13 14.76
N ASP A 708 1.94 -8.04 13.95
CA ASP A 708 0.83 -8.99 13.96
C ASP A 708 1.35 -10.43 13.74
N PRO A 709 1.04 -11.38 14.63
CA PRO A 709 1.62 -12.72 14.58
C PRO A 709 1.13 -13.55 13.39
N VAL A 710 0.02 -13.17 12.76
CA VAL A 710 -0.55 -13.88 11.61
C VAL A 710 -0.03 -13.31 10.30
N SER A 711 -0.02 -12.00 10.17
CA SER A 711 0.26 -11.32 8.91
C SER A 711 1.67 -10.76 8.80
N GLY A 712 2.38 -10.58 9.94
CA GLY A 712 3.65 -9.86 9.99
C GLY A 712 3.51 -8.34 9.78
N MET A 713 2.29 -7.78 9.88
CA MET A 713 2.02 -6.35 9.80
C MET A 713 2.63 -5.62 11.01
N PRO A 714 3.43 -4.56 10.82
CA PRO A 714 3.95 -3.79 11.94
C PRO A 714 2.92 -2.78 12.49
N GLU A 715 3.10 -2.44 13.78
CA GLU A 715 2.25 -1.47 14.49
C GLU A 715 2.71 -0.03 14.26
N PHE A 716 2.10 0.64 13.28
CA PHE A 716 2.41 2.02 12.94
C PHE A 716 1.48 3.04 13.60
N LYS A 717 0.29 2.59 14.03
CA LYS A 717 -0.84 3.49 14.30
C LYS A 717 -0.99 3.86 15.76
N VAL A 718 -0.20 3.27 16.62
CA VAL A 718 -0.21 3.61 18.04
C VAL A 718 1.20 3.48 18.63
N THR A 719 1.61 4.50 19.38
CA THR A 719 2.91 4.55 20.05
C THR A 719 2.78 5.42 21.28
N ALA A 720 3.21 4.93 22.44
CA ALA A 720 3.24 5.72 23.66
C ALA A 720 4.43 6.71 23.63
N VAL A 721 4.14 8.00 23.85
CA VAL A 721 5.13 9.09 23.78
C VAL A 721 5.00 10.07 24.96
N SER A 722 6.13 10.72 25.27
CA SER A 722 6.15 11.99 25.99
C SER A 722 6.21 13.16 25.01
N ILE A 723 5.73 14.32 25.44
CA ILE A 723 5.72 15.58 24.67
C ILE A 723 6.44 16.65 25.48
N ARG A 724 7.37 17.38 24.84
CA ARG A 724 8.04 18.53 25.44
C ARG A 724 8.23 19.62 24.40
N ALA A 725 8.17 20.88 24.85
CA ALA A 725 8.66 21.98 24.04
C ALA A 725 10.13 21.72 23.65
N ALA A 726 10.48 21.86 22.38
CA ALA A 726 11.86 21.74 21.95
C ALA A 726 12.67 22.87 22.62
N GLN A 727 13.79 22.50 23.23
CA GLN A 727 14.71 23.54 23.72
C GLN A 727 15.29 24.24 22.50
N GLY A 728 15.08 25.55 22.39
CA GLY A 728 15.71 26.35 21.34
C GLY A 728 17.21 26.10 21.36
N ASP A 729 17.81 25.91 20.19
CA ASP A 729 19.27 25.86 20.10
C ASP A 729 19.81 27.23 20.62
N PRO A 730 20.55 27.25 21.72
CA PRO A 730 21.11 28.51 22.25
C PRO A 730 22.11 29.18 21.28
N ARG A 731 22.24 28.67 20.05
CA ARG A 731 23.14 29.18 18.98
C ARG A 731 22.39 29.59 17.69
N ALA A 732 21.02 29.67 17.69
CA ALA A 732 20.27 30.15 16.54
C ALA A 732 20.17 31.71 16.56
#